data_9228427ea569a87640f6e1387c514e5b
#
_entry.id   9228427ea569a87640f6e1387c514e5b
#
_cell.length_a   1.000
_cell.length_b   1.000
_cell.length_c   1.000
_cell.angle_alpha   90.00
_cell.angle_beta   90.00
_cell.angle_gamma   90.00
#
_symmetry.space_group_name_H-M   'P 1'
#
loop_
_entity.id
_entity.type
_entity.pdbx_description
1 polymer ?
#
loop_
_entity_poly.entity_id
_entity_poly.type
_entity_poly.pdbx_seq_one_letter_code
_entity_poly.pdbx_strand_id
1 'polypeptide(L)'
;MNLKPPPPSSPLPTNSNPHTLTLHWVSPPPYPSSISKLTRSFRLHATAANPPADLTLTTAAADDDEPPISNEDQKLLILLRQRKTEEAWILYTQSSRLPNPTCLSRLLSQLSYQNTRTSLTRAQSIITRLRNERQLRHLDANSLGLLAVAASKAGQTRYATSIVKSMLRSGFLPHVKAWSAVVSRLAASGDDGPSEALKLFYSVTRRVRRFAEPELVADSRPDTAAFNAALNACANLGDTDRFLKLFDEMPESGAEPDVLTYNVMIKLCARVGRKDLLVFVLERILEQGITVCMTTLNSLVAAYVGFGDLETAERMVQAMREGRRDLCKILREANLRSSNSSGRDGDVFERLLPNSVTASEREPPLLPKAYTSNSRIYTTLMKGYMNAGRVTDTVRMLEALRHQDDSSSQPDHVTYTTVVSAFVKAGSMDRARRVLAEMTRVGVPANRITYNILLKGYCQQLQIDQAKELVREMTEDAGIEPDVVSYNILIDGCIQVDDSAGALAFFNEMRAKGIAPTKISYTTLMKAFALSGQPKLANKVFEEMLNDPRVKADLVAWNMLVEGYCRLGLVEESKKIIQRMKEHGFHPDVATYGSLANGIALARKPGEALLLWNEVKDRCTAKKEGEKSDDSDPPTLKPDEGLLDTLADICVRAAFFKKALEIVACMEENGIPPNKTKFTKIYVEMHSRMFTSKHASQARQDRRSERKRAAEAFKFWLGLPNSYYGSEWRLGSLDGDN
;
A
#
# COMPACT_ATOMS: atom_id res chain seq x y z
N MET A 1 -46.09 31.67 23.60
CA MET A 1 -44.65 31.93 23.63
C MET A 1 -44.02 31.01 22.61
N ASN A 2 -43.70 31.58 21.44
CA ASN A 2 -43.18 30.86 20.26
C ASN A 2 -41.67 30.72 20.41
N LEU A 3 -41.20 29.50 20.55
CA LEU A 3 -39.77 29.15 20.40
C LEU A 3 -39.52 28.78 18.93
N LYS A 4 -38.69 29.57 18.27
CA LYS A 4 -38.16 29.29 16.93
C LYS A 4 -37.28 28.07 16.96
N PRO A 5 -37.31 27.20 15.94
CA PRO A 5 -36.34 26.12 15.78
C PRO A 5 -34.94 26.65 15.41
N PRO A 6 -33.86 25.93 15.77
CA PRO A 6 -32.49 26.31 15.42
C PRO A 6 -32.24 26.14 13.91
N PRO A 7 -31.30 26.89 13.34
CA PRO A 7 -30.97 26.80 11.92
C PRO A 7 -30.28 25.46 11.59
N PRO A 8 -30.42 24.96 10.36
CA PRO A 8 -29.81 23.72 9.93
C PRO A 8 -28.28 23.86 9.88
N SER A 9 -27.59 22.86 10.44
CA SER A 9 -26.15 22.70 10.38
C SER A 9 -25.70 22.57 8.92
N SER A 10 -24.72 23.39 8.56
CA SER A 10 -24.01 23.35 7.27
C SER A 10 -23.38 21.99 7.04
N PRO A 11 -23.41 21.48 5.79
CA PRO A 11 -22.78 20.22 5.46
C PRO A 11 -21.24 20.33 5.54
N LEU A 12 -20.62 19.35 6.16
CA LEU A 12 -19.17 19.13 6.14
C LEU A 12 -18.69 18.99 4.69
N PRO A 13 -17.54 19.57 4.34
CA PRO A 13 -16.98 19.39 2.99
C PRO A 13 -16.57 17.93 2.78
N THR A 14 -17.22 17.29 1.83
CA THR A 14 -16.80 16.01 1.28
C THR A 14 -15.51 16.22 0.50
N ASN A 15 -14.37 16.00 1.13
CA ASN A 15 -13.11 15.83 0.44
C ASN A 15 -13.11 14.44 -0.23
N SER A 16 -13.71 14.36 -1.39
CA SER A 16 -13.53 13.26 -2.32
C SER A 16 -12.33 13.56 -3.23
N ASN A 17 -11.15 13.20 -2.81
CA ASN A 17 -10.01 13.05 -3.72
C ASN A 17 -10.27 11.82 -4.58
N PRO A 18 -10.43 11.94 -5.93
CA PRO A 18 -10.79 10.80 -6.80
C PRO A 18 -9.61 9.86 -7.10
N HIS A 19 -8.45 9.98 -6.46
CA HIS A 19 -7.23 9.28 -6.89
C HIS A 19 -6.69 8.22 -5.94
N THR A 20 -7.41 7.82 -4.90
CA THR A 20 -6.99 6.68 -4.05
C THR A 20 -8.09 5.62 -3.95
N LEU A 21 -8.51 5.07 -5.08
CA LEU A 21 -9.08 3.73 -5.13
C LEU A 21 -7.91 2.74 -4.97
N THR A 22 -7.51 2.47 -3.74
CA THR A 22 -6.80 1.24 -3.42
C THR A 22 -7.79 0.10 -3.64
N LEU A 23 -7.85 -0.39 -4.87
CA LEU A 23 -8.38 -1.71 -5.16
C LEU A 23 -7.51 -2.69 -4.35
N HIS A 24 -7.96 -3.03 -3.15
CA HIS A 24 -7.49 -4.22 -2.47
C HIS A 24 -7.92 -5.41 -3.35
N TRP A 25 -7.10 -5.69 -4.37
CA TRP A 25 -7.15 -6.97 -5.03
C TRP A 25 -6.88 -7.99 -3.95
N VAL A 26 -7.93 -8.70 -3.54
CA VAL A 26 -7.80 -9.90 -2.74
C VAL A 26 -6.72 -10.73 -3.40
N SER A 27 -5.67 -11.03 -2.65
CA SER A 27 -4.61 -11.94 -3.10
C SER A 27 -5.25 -13.10 -3.83
N PRO A 28 -4.76 -13.52 -4.99
CA PRO A 28 -5.29 -14.71 -5.65
C PRO A 28 -5.31 -15.84 -4.63
N PRO A 29 -6.33 -16.68 -4.65
CA PRO A 29 -6.38 -17.83 -3.76
C PRO A 29 -5.07 -18.61 -3.93
N PRO A 30 -4.60 -19.31 -2.89
CA PRO A 30 -3.46 -20.19 -3.05
C PRO A 30 -3.75 -21.11 -4.21
N TYR A 31 -2.85 -21.12 -5.19
CA TYR A 31 -2.96 -21.89 -6.42
C TYR A 31 -3.43 -23.30 -6.14
N PRO A 32 -4.48 -23.81 -6.82
CA PRO A 32 -4.90 -25.17 -6.61
C PRO A 32 -3.77 -26.10 -7.07
N SER A 33 -3.35 -27.00 -6.18
CA SER A 33 -2.63 -28.28 -6.43
C SER A 33 -1.43 -28.36 -7.37
N SER A 34 -1.07 -27.32 -8.14
CA SER A 34 0.17 -27.35 -8.94
C SER A 34 1.44 -27.32 -8.08
N ILE A 35 1.34 -26.90 -6.82
CA ILE A 35 2.46 -26.93 -5.85
C ILE A 35 2.75 -28.35 -5.38
N SER A 36 1.76 -29.25 -5.35
CA SER A 36 1.99 -30.68 -5.08
C SER A 36 2.77 -31.36 -6.22
N LYS A 37 2.61 -30.86 -7.45
CA LYS A 37 3.45 -31.31 -8.58
C LYS A 37 4.87 -30.73 -8.53
N LEU A 38 5.06 -29.54 -7.98
CA LEU A 38 6.39 -28.97 -7.74
C LEU A 38 7.18 -29.77 -6.70
N THR A 39 6.53 -30.22 -5.62
CA THR A 39 7.15 -31.11 -4.63
C THR A 39 7.46 -32.50 -5.21
N ARG A 40 6.64 -32.99 -6.13
CA ARG A 40 6.91 -34.27 -6.81
C ARG A 40 8.05 -34.18 -7.82
N SER A 41 8.19 -33.13 -8.59
CA SER A 41 9.29 -32.97 -9.56
C SER A 41 10.65 -32.77 -8.86
N PHE A 42 10.68 -32.10 -7.73
CA PHE A 42 11.88 -32.04 -6.87
C PHE A 42 12.22 -33.38 -6.21
N ARG A 43 11.22 -34.26 -5.98
CA ARG A 43 11.47 -35.63 -5.50
C ARG A 43 12.15 -36.52 -6.55
N LEU A 44 11.85 -36.32 -7.83
CA LEU A 44 12.40 -37.15 -8.91
C LEU A 44 13.88 -36.87 -9.19
N HIS A 45 14.37 -35.64 -9.01
CA HIS A 45 15.80 -35.34 -9.17
C HIS A 45 16.66 -35.66 -7.94
N ALA A 46 16.06 -35.88 -6.78
CA ALA A 46 16.79 -36.33 -5.56
C ALA A 46 16.91 -37.86 -5.43
N THR A 47 16.24 -38.62 -6.32
CA THR A 47 16.25 -40.09 -6.30
C THR A 47 16.96 -40.75 -7.48
N ALA A 48 17.50 -39.99 -8.41
CA ALA A 48 18.25 -40.52 -9.54
C ALA A 48 19.76 -40.55 -9.27
N ALA A 49 20.16 -41.29 -8.25
CA ALA A 49 21.53 -41.75 -8.08
C ALA A 49 21.53 -43.06 -7.28
N ASN A 50 20.96 -44.11 -7.90
CA ASN A 50 21.41 -45.48 -7.66
C ASN A 50 22.06 -45.94 -8.94
N PRO A 51 23.36 -46.30 -8.91
CA PRO A 51 23.98 -46.96 -10.06
C PRO A 51 23.43 -48.38 -10.18
N PRO A 52 23.20 -48.91 -11.37
CA PRO A 52 22.98 -50.34 -11.59
C PRO A 52 24.27 -51.09 -11.23
N ALA A 53 24.09 -52.24 -10.61
CA ALA A 53 25.16 -53.20 -10.36
C ALA A 53 25.70 -53.75 -11.71
N ASP A 54 26.97 -54.08 -11.68
CA ASP A 54 27.79 -54.76 -12.72
C ASP A 54 28.19 -53.97 -13.97
N LEU A 55 29.45 -53.56 -13.90
CA LEU A 55 30.44 -53.83 -14.96
C LEU A 55 31.86 -53.54 -14.44
N THR A 56 32.69 -54.52 -14.61
CA THR A 56 34.08 -54.68 -14.20
C THR A 56 35.05 -53.65 -14.81
N LEU A 57 35.97 -53.19 -13.96
CA LEU A 57 37.36 -52.79 -14.19
C LEU A 57 37.82 -52.25 -15.57
N THR A 58 38.19 -50.97 -15.60
CA THR A 58 39.51 -50.52 -16.06
C THR A 58 39.96 -49.28 -15.30
N THR A 59 41.18 -49.35 -14.84
CA THR A 59 41.94 -48.34 -14.07
C THR A 59 42.26 -47.13 -14.93
N ALA A 60 41.88 -45.93 -14.47
CA ALA A 60 42.56 -44.67 -14.80
C ALA A 60 42.53 -43.75 -13.60
N ALA A 61 43.64 -43.13 -13.33
CA ALA A 61 44.04 -42.41 -12.11
C ALA A 61 43.00 -41.43 -11.57
N ALA A 62 42.74 -41.54 -10.27
CA ALA A 62 41.95 -40.63 -9.49
C ALA A 62 42.88 -39.48 -9.04
N ASP A 63 42.38 -38.23 -9.21
CA ASP A 63 42.82 -37.08 -8.39
C ASP A 63 42.12 -37.20 -7.03
N ASP A 64 42.82 -37.77 -6.07
CA ASP A 64 42.46 -37.82 -4.65
C ASP A 64 42.78 -36.49 -3.99
N ASP A 65 41.78 -35.62 -3.80
CA ASP A 65 41.82 -34.49 -2.85
C ASP A 65 40.48 -34.16 -2.24
N GLU A 66 39.63 -35.17 -1.89
CA GLU A 66 38.56 -34.98 -0.92
C GLU A 66 39.06 -35.43 0.48
N PRO A 67 39.06 -34.54 1.50
CA PRO A 67 39.44 -34.92 2.84
C PRO A 67 38.46 -35.99 3.39
N PRO A 68 38.94 -37.00 4.14
CA PRO A 68 38.13 -38.13 4.62
C PRO A 68 36.93 -37.61 5.45
N ILE A 69 35.73 -38.05 5.11
CA ILE A 69 34.48 -37.68 5.77
C ILE A 69 34.62 -38.01 7.26
N SER A 70 34.49 -37.00 8.13
CA SER A 70 34.61 -37.18 9.58
C SER A 70 33.51 -38.10 10.10
N ASN A 71 33.76 -38.81 11.20
CA ASN A 71 32.80 -39.71 11.81
C ASN A 71 31.48 -38.97 12.23
N GLU A 72 31.60 -37.68 12.53
CA GLU A 72 30.45 -36.83 12.85
C GLU A 72 29.62 -36.50 11.60
N ASP A 73 30.27 -36.22 10.46
CA ASP A 73 29.59 -35.97 9.19
C ASP A 73 28.84 -37.22 8.69
N GLN A 74 29.39 -38.38 8.89
CA GLN A 74 28.70 -39.64 8.55
C GLN A 74 27.45 -39.83 9.41
N LYS A 75 27.53 -39.60 10.74
CA LYS A 75 26.35 -39.65 11.63
C LYS A 75 25.29 -38.63 11.20
N LEU A 76 25.69 -37.39 10.90
CA LEU A 76 24.82 -36.34 10.43
C LEU A 76 24.12 -36.73 9.11
N LEU A 77 24.87 -37.30 8.17
CA LEU A 77 24.33 -37.78 6.90
C LEU A 77 23.30 -38.87 7.05
N ILE A 78 23.51 -39.82 7.99
CA ILE A 78 22.56 -40.89 8.31
C ILE A 78 21.26 -40.32 8.88
N LEU A 79 21.35 -39.38 9.85
CA LEU A 79 20.17 -38.73 10.43
C LEU A 79 19.38 -37.93 9.35
N LEU A 80 20.08 -37.23 8.46
CA LEU A 80 19.47 -36.51 7.35
C LEU A 80 18.82 -37.46 6.33
N ARG A 81 19.39 -38.66 6.06
CA ARG A 81 18.76 -39.68 5.20
C ARG A 81 17.49 -40.23 5.85
N GLN A 82 17.48 -40.41 7.17
CA GLN A 82 16.33 -40.86 7.97
C GLN A 82 15.28 -39.75 8.18
N ARG A 83 15.50 -38.53 7.73
CA ARG A 83 14.66 -37.33 7.93
C ARG A 83 14.46 -36.94 9.39
N LYS A 84 15.36 -37.30 10.28
CA LYS A 84 15.38 -36.92 11.69
C LYS A 84 16.02 -35.55 11.86
N THR A 85 15.29 -34.52 11.42
CA THR A 85 15.83 -33.13 11.33
C THR A 85 16.11 -32.51 12.70
N GLU A 86 15.38 -32.90 13.77
CA GLU A 86 15.62 -32.41 15.13
C GLU A 86 16.94 -32.93 15.68
N GLU A 87 17.18 -34.24 15.56
CA GLU A 87 18.41 -34.87 16.00
C GLU A 87 19.62 -34.33 15.18
N ALA A 88 19.44 -34.19 13.89
CA ALA A 88 20.44 -33.59 12.99
C ALA A 88 20.77 -32.14 13.36
N TRP A 89 19.77 -31.36 13.77
CA TRP A 89 19.95 -29.99 14.24
C TRP A 89 20.75 -29.92 15.55
N ILE A 90 20.42 -30.79 16.51
CA ILE A 90 21.16 -30.89 17.79
C ILE A 90 22.62 -31.23 17.55
N LEU A 91 22.91 -32.22 16.70
CA LEU A 91 24.28 -32.61 16.33
C LEU A 91 25.03 -31.45 15.66
N TYR A 92 24.36 -30.71 14.74
CA TYR A 92 24.94 -29.52 14.11
C TYR A 92 25.29 -28.42 15.11
N THR A 93 24.44 -28.17 16.11
CA THR A 93 24.66 -27.13 17.12
C THR A 93 25.76 -27.47 18.12
N GLN A 94 25.98 -28.79 18.36
CA GLN A 94 27.06 -29.28 19.25
C GLN A 94 28.44 -29.25 18.57
N SER A 95 28.47 -29.34 17.22
CA SER A 95 29.73 -29.33 16.48
C SER A 95 30.30 -27.90 16.36
N SER A 96 31.53 -27.71 16.83
CA SER A 96 32.28 -26.44 16.65
C SER A 96 32.79 -26.27 15.20
N ARG A 97 33.03 -27.38 14.51
CA ARG A 97 33.49 -27.41 13.10
C ARG A 97 32.29 -27.32 12.15
N LEU A 98 32.48 -26.70 10.99
CA LEU A 98 31.48 -26.75 9.91
C LEU A 98 31.44 -28.18 9.32
N PRO A 99 30.24 -28.77 9.19
CA PRO A 99 30.04 -30.03 8.49
C PRO A 99 30.39 -29.94 7.00
N ASN A 100 30.56 -31.09 6.36
CA ASN A 100 30.76 -31.22 4.92
C ASN A 100 29.66 -30.47 4.12
N PRO A 101 29.98 -29.79 3.00
CA PRO A 101 29.04 -29.07 2.12
C PRO A 101 27.77 -29.85 1.79
N THR A 102 27.87 -31.14 1.51
CA THR A 102 26.71 -32.01 1.23
C THR A 102 25.78 -32.17 2.43
N CYS A 103 26.32 -32.27 3.65
CA CYS A 103 25.52 -32.33 4.87
C CYS A 103 24.81 -31.00 5.16
N LEU A 104 25.51 -29.87 4.99
CA LEU A 104 24.96 -28.53 5.16
C LEU A 104 23.82 -28.26 4.16
N SER A 105 24.02 -28.54 2.88
CA SER A 105 23.02 -28.36 1.82
C SER A 105 21.79 -29.20 2.07
N ARG A 106 21.94 -30.47 2.50
CA ARG A 106 20.83 -31.35 2.86
C ARG A 106 20.07 -30.87 4.11
N LEU A 107 20.79 -30.46 5.17
CA LEU A 107 20.18 -29.92 6.38
C LEU A 107 19.37 -28.66 6.06
N LEU A 108 19.95 -27.73 5.30
CA LEU A 108 19.28 -26.50 4.88
C LEU A 108 18.05 -26.80 4.04
N SER A 109 18.13 -27.75 3.10
CA SER A 109 17.00 -28.16 2.29
C SER A 109 15.86 -28.75 3.12
N GLN A 110 16.17 -29.61 4.09
CA GLN A 110 15.14 -30.21 4.97
C GLN A 110 14.47 -29.17 5.86
N LEU A 111 15.24 -28.25 6.44
CA LEU A 111 14.69 -27.13 7.21
C LEU A 111 13.80 -26.23 6.34
N SER A 112 14.19 -25.99 5.09
CA SER A 112 13.41 -25.20 4.15
C SER A 112 12.10 -25.90 3.75
N TYR A 113 12.09 -27.23 3.60
CA TYR A 113 10.87 -27.99 3.32
C TYR A 113 9.87 -28.00 4.47
N GLN A 114 10.32 -28.02 5.72
CA GLN A 114 9.42 -27.95 6.88
C GLN A 114 8.65 -26.64 6.94
N ASN A 115 9.23 -25.56 6.46
CA ASN A 115 8.64 -24.22 6.36
C ASN A 115 7.92 -23.76 7.66
N THR A 116 8.39 -24.18 8.82
CA THR A 116 7.92 -23.69 10.11
C THR A 116 8.71 -22.45 10.53
N ARG A 117 8.18 -21.65 11.43
CA ARG A 117 8.89 -20.46 11.95
C ARG A 117 10.23 -20.83 12.59
N THR A 118 10.25 -21.93 13.35
CA THR A 118 11.44 -22.45 14.01
C THR A 118 12.47 -22.95 13.02
N SER A 119 12.06 -23.75 12.01
CA SER A 119 12.98 -24.27 10.98
C SER A 119 13.61 -23.16 10.13
N LEU A 120 12.85 -22.10 9.80
CA LEU A 120 13.38 -20.94 9.10
C LEU A 120 14.38 -20.15 9.94
N THR A 121 14.14 -19.97 11.24
CA THR A 121 15.10 -19.32 12.14
C THR A 121 16.42 -20.11 12.23
N ARG A 122 16.33 -21.45 12.30
CA ARG A 122 17.49 -22.34 12.26
C ARG A 122 18.25 -22.24 10.92
N ALA A 123 17.54 -22.23 9.81
CA ALA A 123 18.14 -22.03 8.50
C ALA A 123 18.85 -20.65 8.37
N GLN A 124 18.25 -19.61 8.96
CA GLN A 124 18.86 -18.29 9.03
C GLN A 124 20.16 -18.27 9.85
N SER A 125 20.22 -19.01 10.96
CA SER A 125 21.43 -19.11 11.78
C SER A 125 22.57 -19.83 11.03
N ILE A 126 22.27 -20.88 10.25
CA ILE A 126 23.27 -21.52 9.37
C ILE A 126 23.83 -20.53 8.36
N ILE A 127 22.96 -19.79 7.66
CA ILE A 127 23.41 -18.79 6.66
C ILE A 127 24.23 -17.68 7.31
N THR A 128 23.83 -17.23 8.50
CA THR A 128 24.56 -16.19 9.23
C THR A 128 25.96 -16.66 9.64
N ARG A 129 26.08 -17.89 10.13
CA ARG A 129 27.38 -18.52 10.46
C ARG A 129 28.26 -18.61 9.23
N LEU A 130 27.75 -19.17 8.11
CA LEU A 130 28.49 -19.30 6.86
C LEU A 130 28.89 -17.95 6.26
N ARG A 131 28.07 -16.90 6.45
CA ARG A 131 28.39 -15.55 5.99
C ARG A 131 29.51 -14.94 6.82
N ASN A 132 29.49 -15.13 8.14
CA ASN A 132 30.54 -14.65 9.05
C ASN A 132 31.87 -15.33 8.76
N GLU A 133 31.84 -16.63 8.46
CA GLU A 133 33.03 -17.43 8.11
C GLU A 133 33.43 -17.29 6.63
N ARG A 134 32.72 -16.46 5.84
CA ARG A 134 32.92 -16.24 4.38
C ARG A 134 32.86 -17.52 3.53
N GLN A 135 32.15 -18.54 4.02
CA GLN A 135 32.07 -19.88 3.42
C GLN A 135 30.73 -20.18 2.75
N LEU A 136 30.03 -19.17 2.27
CA LEU A 136 28.73 -19.33 1.60
C LEU A 136 28.81 -20.20 0.33
N ARG A 137 30.01 -20.34 -0.25
CA ARG A 137 30.26 -21.18 -1.43
C ARG A 137 30.16 -22.68 -1.14
N HIS A 138 30.12 -23.09 0.13
CA HIS A 138 29.93 -24.47 0.53
C HIS A 138 28.47 -24.96 0.37
N LEU A 139 27.53 -24.08 0.05
CA LEU A 139 26.14 -24.46 -0.21
C LEU A 139 25.89 -24.56 -1.71
N ASP A 140 25.06 -25.52 -2.08
CA ASP A 140 24.59 -25.65 -3.45
C ASP A 140 23.51 -24.61 -3.80
N ALA A 141 23.40 -24.27 -5.08
CA ALA A 141 22.42 -23.30 -5.57
C ALA A 141 20.97 -23.73 -5.28
N ASN A 142 20.70 -25.04 -5.27
CA ASN A 142 19.37 -25.57 -5.04
C ASN A 142 18.91 -25.38 -3.61
N SER A 143 19.76 -25.66 -2.61
CA SER A 143 19.42 -25.47 -1.20
C SER A 143 19.17 -23.99 -0.85
N LEU A 144 19.98 -23.10 -1.40
CA LEU A 144 19.77 -21.65 -1.30
C LEU A 144 18.46 -21.19 -1.97
N GLY A 145 18.17 -21.74 -3.16
CA GLY A 145 16.92 -21.49 -3.88
C GLY A 145 15.70 -21.94 -3.10
N LEU A 146 15.74 -23.14 -2.50
CA LEU A 146 14.67 -23.66 -1.64
C LEU A 146 14.45 -22.78 -0.41
N LEU A 147 15.51 -22.32 0.24
CA LEU A 147 15.42 -21.40 1.35
C LEU A 147 14.80 -20.05 0.94
N ALA A 148 15.16 -19.52 -0.21
CA ALA A 148 14.57 -18.29 -0.73
C ALA A 148 13.05 -18.44 -0.96
N VAL A 149 12.61 -19.58 -1.52
CA VAL A 149 11.17 -19.90 -1.69
C VAL A 149 10.48 -20.03 -0.33
N ALA A 150 11.07 -20.75 0.61
CA ALA A 150 10.49 -20.96 1.94
C ALA A 150 10.35 -19.63 2.71
N ALA A 151 11.39 -18.79 2.71
CA ALA A 151 11.37 -17.46 3.30
C ALA A 151 10.31 -16.54 2.64
N SER A 152 10.19 -16.61 1.31
CA SER A 152 9.17 -15.88 0.55
C SER A 152 7.75 -16.31 0.93
N LYS A 153 7.48 -17.63 1.07
CA LYS A 153 6.18 -18.16 1.52
C LYS A 153 5.84 -17.73 2.94
N ALA A 154 6.83 -17.66 3.82
CA ALA A 154 6.67 -17.20 5.20
C ALA A 154 6.51 -15.68 5.34
N GLY A 155 6.45 -14.93 4.22
CA GLY A 155 6.30 -13.47 4.23
C GLY A 155 7.59 -12.69 4.49
N GLN A 156 8.73 -13.36 4.64
CA GLN A 156 10.05 -12.73 4.85
C GLN A 156 10.67 -12.29 3.52
N THR A 157 9.98 -11.45 2.75
CA THR A 157 10.35 -11.05 1.38
C THR A 157 11.72 -10.38 1.29
N ARG A 158 12.06 -9.51 2.25
CA ARG A 158 13.36 -8.85 2.31
C ARG A 158 14.50 -9.85 2.48
N TYR A 159 14.31 -10.85 3.33
CA TYR A 159 15.31 -11.91 3.56
C TYR A 159 15.45 -12.79 2.30
N ALA A 160 14.34 -13.25 1.70
CA ALA A 160 14.35 -14.01 0.45
C ALA A 160 15.11 -13.25 -0.67
N THR A 161 14.85 -11.95 -0.82
CA THR A 161 15.57 -11.08 -1.77
C THR A 161 17.06 -11.02 -1.47
N SER A 162 17.44 -10.92 -0.19
CA SER A 162 18.85 -10.90 0.20
C SER A 162 19.59 -12.18 -0.14
N ILE A 163 18.92 -13.35 -0.04
CA ILE A 163 19.47 -14.64 -0.44
C ILE A 163 19.73 -14.66 -1.95
N VAL A 164 18.72 -14.31 -2.78
CA VAL A 164 18.89 -14.30 -4.25
C VAL A 164 19.98 -13.32 -4.67
N LYS A 165 20.04 -12.11 -4.10
CA LYS A 165 21.12 -11.15 -4.35
C LYS A 165 22.50 -11.70 -3.92
N SER A 166 22.56 -12.46 -2.82
CA SER A 166 23.80 -13.09 -2.35
C SER A 166 24.25 -14.20 -3.30
N MET A 167 23.33 -15.06 -3.79
CA MET A 167 23.62 -16.07 -4.81
C MET A 167 24.26 -15.43 -6.05
N LEU A 168 23.62 -14.38 -6.59
CA LEU A 168 24.15 -13.67 -7.75
C LEU A 168 25.54 -13.07 -7.53
N ARG A 169 25.83 -12.55 -6.33
CA ARG A 169 27.16 -12.00 -5.96
C ARG A 169 28.22 -13.11 -5.86
N SER A 170 27.84 -14.28 -5.35
CA SER A 170 28.72 -15.45 -5.21
C SER A 170 28.92 -16.22 -6.51
N GLY A 171 28.31 -15.79 -7.63
CA GLY A 171 28.41 -16.43 -8.94
C GLY A 171 27.39 -17.53 -9.19
N PHE A 172 26.50 -17.82 -8.25
CA PHE A 172 25.44 -18.81 -8.45
C PHE A 172 24.27 -18.22 -9.23
N LEU A 173 23.74 -19.00 -10.19
CA LEU A 173 22.50 -18.69 -10.87
C LEU A 173 21.35 -19.41 -10.16
N PRO A 174 20.35 -18.68 -9.63
CA PRO A 174 19.20 -19.31 -9.01
C PRO A 174 18.29 -19.93 -10.08
N HIS A 175 17.74 -21.13 -9.81
CA HIS A 175 16.75 -21.77 -10.69
C HIS A 175 15.51 -20.85 -10.84
N VAL A 176 14.91 -20.80 -12.06
CA VAL A 176 13.80 -19.90 -12.41
C VAL A 176 12.64 -19.99 -11.42
N LYS A 177 12.23 -21.19 -10.99
CA LYS A 177 11.15 -21.38 -10.02
C LYS A 177 11.42 -20.76 -8.64
N ALA A 178 12.70 -20.62 -8.26
CA ALA A 178 13.07 -20.01 -7.00
C ALA A 178 12.99 -18.49 -7.05
N TRP A 179 13.64 -17.86 -8.04
CA TRP A 179 13.68 -16.42 -8.10
C TRP A 179 12.34 -15.80 -8.59
N SER A 180 11.60 -16.49 -9.51
CA SER A 180 10.27 -16.03 -9.93
C SER A 180 9.25 -16.05 -8.78
N ALA A 181 9.31 -17.06 -7.90
CA ALA A 181 8.47 -17.08 -6.68
C ALA A 181 8.75 -15.90 -5.75
N VAL A 182 10.04 -15.50 -5.59
CA VAL A 182 10.40 -14.32 -4.80
C VAL A 182 9.91 -13.04 -5.46
N VAL A 183 10.08 -12.89 -6.80
CA VAL A 183 9.58 -11.74 -7.57
C VAL A 183 8.06 -11.64 -7.46
N SER A 184 7.33 -12.75 -7.60
CA SER A 184 5.87 -12.78 -7.48
C SER A 184 5.37 -12.32 -6.11
N ARG A 185 6.06 -12.75 -5.03
CA ARG A 185 5.74 -12.31 -3.67
C ARG A 185 6.06 -10.85 -3.42
N LEU A 186 7.19 -10.37 -3.94
CA LEU A 186 7.55 -8.95 -3.88
C LEU A 186 6.52 -8.10 -4.62
N ALA A 187 6.13 -8.50 -5.83
CA ALA A 187 5.12 -7.80 -6.62
C ALA A 187 3.78 -7.66 -5.90
N ALA A 188 3.45 -8.59 -4.99
CA ALA A 188 2.23 -8.58 -4.19
C ALA A 188 2.39 -7.93 -2.80
N SER A 189 3.59 -7.52 -2.40
CA SER A 189 3.86 -6.89 -1.10
C SER A 189 3.79 -5.35 -1.22
N GLY A 190 3.43 -4.64 -0.14
CA GLY A 190 3.29 -3.19 0.01
C GLY A 190 3.90 -2.22 -1.03
N ASP A 191 3.95 -0.96 -0.73
CA ASP A 191 4.21 0.10 -1.72
C ASP A 191 5.56 0.00 -2.45
N ASP A 192 6.62 -0.38 -1.76
CA ASP A 192 7.96 -0.55 -2.35
C ASP A 192 8.17 -1.92 -3.04
N GLY A 193 7.31 -2.89 -2.74
CA GLY A 193 7.45 -4.27 -3.20
C GLY A 193 7.53 -4.44 -4.71
N PRO A 194 6.62 -3.84 -5.50
CA PRO A 194 6.65 -3.96 -6.96
C PRO A 194 7.92 -3.38 -7.59
N SER A 195 8.43 -2.25 -7.06
CA SER A 195 9.69 -1.66 -7.53
C SER A 195 10.89 -2.57 -7.26
N GLU A 196 10.96 -3.17 -6.06
CA GLU A 196 12.01 -4.12 -5.71
C GLU A 196 11.90 -5.43 -6.51
N ALA A 197 10.68 -5.87 -6.84
CA ALA A 197 10.44 -7.01 -7.72
C ALA A 197 11.05 -6.80 -9.10
N LEU A 198 10.83 -5.64 -9.71
CA LEU A 198 11.42 -5.29 -11.01
C LEU A 198 12.94 -5.18 -10.94
N LYS A 199 13.49 -4.55 -9.90
CA LYS A 199 14.95 -4.48 -9.69
C LYS A 199 15.57 -5.88 -9.60
N LEU A 200 14.91 -6.81 -8.90
CA LEU A 200 15.37 -8.18 -8.79
C LEU A 200 15.28 -8.91 -10.12
N PHE A 201 14.15 -8.80 -10.82
CA PHE A 201 13.94 -9.39 -12.16
C PHE A 201 15.05 -8.95 -13.12
N TYR A 202 15.26 -7.63 -13.29
CA TYR A 202 16.31 -7.12 -14.17
C TYR A 202 17.73 -7.49 -13.71
N SER A 203 17.98 -7.65 -12.41
CA SER A 203 19.29 -8.09 -11.92
C SER A 203 19.59 -9.53 -12.32
N VAL A 204 18.60 -10.43 -12.22
CA VAL A 204 18.73 -11.83 -12.62
C VAL A 204 18.86 -11.94 -14.14
N THR A 205 17.95 -11.34 -14.92
CA THR A 205 17.95 -11.41 -16.39
C THR A 205 19.21 -10.82 -17.00
N ARG A 206 19.72 -9.69 -16.45
CA ARG A 206 21.01 -9.11 -16.87
C ARG A 206 22.16 -10.08 -16.59
N ARG A 207 22.12 -10.82 -15.49
CA ARG A 207 23.17 -11.80 -15.16
C ARG A 207 23.09 -12.99 -16.11
N VAL A 208 21.90 -13.54 -16.35
CA VAL A 208 21.65 -14.63 -17.30
C VAL A 208 22.15 -14.28 -18.71
N ARG A 209 21.83 -13.07 -19.22
CA ARG A 209 22.27 -12.62 -20.56
C ARG A 209 23.80 -12.45 -20.71
N ARG A 210 24.56 -12.37 -19.60
CA ARG A 210 26.03 -12.23 -19.64
C ARG A 210 26.76 -13.55 -19.79
N PHE A 211 26.10 -14.68 -19.59
CA PHE A 211 26.71 -15.99 -19.80
C PHE A 211 26.64 -16.39 -21.28
N ALA A 212 27.79 -16.74 -21.83
CA ALA A 212 27.89 -17.11 -23.27
C ALA A 212 27.32 -18.50 -23.58
N GLU A 213 27.31 -19.40 -22.60
CA GLU A 213 26.86 -20.78 -22.79
C GLU A 213 25.39 -20.97 -22.51
N PRO A 214 24.55 -21.24 -23.50
CA PRO A 214 23.09 -21.34 -23.33
C PRO A 214 22.66 -22.52 -22.44
N GLU A 215 23.43 -23.60 -22.37
CA GLU A 215 23.11 -24.79 -21.56
C GLU A 215 23.22 -24.52 -20.06
N LEU A 216 24.23 -23.76 -19.60
CA LEU A 216 24.44 -23.42 -18.18
C LEU A 216 23.38 -22.49 -17.61
N VAL A 217 22.69 -21.77 -18.47
CA VAL A 217 21.65 -20.78 -18.03
C VAL A 217 20.23 -21.27 -18.27
N ALA A 218 20.04 -22.45 -18.87
CA ALA A 218 18.71 -22.97 -19.23
C ALA A 218 17.74 -22.98 -18.04
N ASP A 219 18.19 -23.46 -16.88
CA ASP A 219 17.37 -23.54 -15.65
C ASP A 219 17.11 -22.19 -14.99
N SER A 220 17.82 -21.15 -15.39
CA SER A 220 17.70 -19.80 -14.80
C SER A 220 17.06 -18.77 -15.72
N ARG A 221 16.82 -19.14 -17.00
CA ARG A 221 16.13 -18.26 -17.96
C ARG A 221 14.72 -17.92 -17.48
N PRO A 222 14.28 -16.68 -17.69
CA PRO A 222 12.92 -16.31 -17.35
C PRO A 222 11.91 -17.11 -18.17
N ASP A 223 10.98 -17.76 -17.47
CA ASP A 223 9.82 -18.44 -18.04
C ASP A 223 8.59 -17.52 -18.05
N THR A 224 7.48 -17.97 -18.63
CA THR A 224 6.20 -17.23 -18.62
C THR A 224 5.78 -16.81 -17.21
N ALA A 225 6.02 -17.64 -16.19
CA ALA A 225 5.66 -17.31 -14.81
C ALA A 225 6.53 -16.17 -14.24
N ALA A 226 7.81 -16.11 -14.59
CA ALA A 226 8.71 -15.04 -14.20
C ALA A 226 8.33 -13.71 -14.86
N PHE A 227 8.01 -13.72 -16.16
CA PHE A 227 7.49 -12.55 -16.85
C PHE A 227 6.16 -12.10 -16.27
N ASN A 228 5.20 -13.01 -16.03
CA ASN A 228 3.92 -12.67 -15.39
C ASN A 228 4.10 -12.02 -14.02
N ALA A 229 5.09 -12.44 -13.23
CA ALA A 229 5.41 -11.81 -11.96
C ALA A 229 5.94 -10.38 -12.14
N ALA A 230 6.82 -10.15 -13.12
CA ALA A 230 7.34 -8.81 -13.44
C ALA A 230 6.26 -7.90 -14.05
N LEU A 231 5.45 -8.40 -14.97
CA LEU A 231 4.31 -7.69 -15.55
C LEU A 231 3.29 -7.30 -14.46
N ASN A 232 3.02 -8.20 -13.49
CA ASN A 232 2.15 -7.88 -12.36
C ASN A 232 2.74 -6.77 -11.46
N ALA A 233 4.05 -6.70 -11.32
CA ALA A 233 4.70 -5.58 -10.64
C ALA A 233 4.51 -4.26 -11.41
N CYS A 234 4.67 -4.24 -12.74
CA CYS A 234 4.38 -3.08 -13.58
C CYS A 234 2.90 -2.67 -13.47
N ALA A 235 1.98 -3.64 -13.52
CA ALA A 235 0.55 -3.37 -13.36
C ALA A 235 0.22 -2.79 -11.98
N ASN A 236 0.91 -3.21 -10.91
CA ASN A 236 0.74 -2.63 -9.58
C ASN A 236 1.30 -1.21 -9.46
N LEU A 237 2.30 -0.84 -10.25
CA LEU A 237 2.84 0.51 -10.32
C LEU A 237 2.04 1.41 -11.27
N GLY A 238 1.30 0.84 -12.20
CA GLY A 238 0.67 1.57 -13.31
C GLY A 238 1.68 1.98 -14.39
N ASP A 239 2.85 1.32 -14.45
CA ASP A 239 3.92 1.63 -15.39
C ASP A 239 3.70 0.90 -16.72
N THR A 240 3.10 1.63 -17.66
CA THR A 240 2.72 1.12 -18.98
C THR A 240 3.92 0.87 -19.87
N ASP A 241 4.92 1.76 -19.85
CA ASP A 241 6.09 1.67 -20.73
C ASP A 241 6.95 0.45 -20.44
N ARG A 242 7.17 0.18 -19.14
CA ARG A 242 7.91 -1.04 -18.74
C ARG A 242 7.11 -2.29 -18.98
N PHE A 243 5.78 -2.23 -18.78
CA PHE A 243 4.91 -3.37 -19.10
C PHE A 243 5.03 -3.77 -20.54
N LEU A 244 4.93 -2.80 -21.47
CA LEU A 244 5.05 -3.05 -22.92
C LEU A 244 6.38 -3.67 -23.30
N LYS A 245 7.49 -3.08 -22.82
CA LYS A 245 8.83 -3.61 -23.08
C LYS A 245 8.98 -5.05 -22.61
N LEU A 246 8.47 -5.39 -21.43
CA LEU A 246 8.54 -6.76 -20.90
C LEU A 246 7.62 -7.71 -21.68
N PHE A 247 6.46 -7.24 -22.14
CA PHE A 247 5.55 -8.02 -22.94
C PHE A 247 6.14 -8.36 -24.31
N ASP A 248 6.81 -7.39 -24.95
CA ASP A 248 7.50 -7.58 -26.23
C ASP A 248 8.75 -8.47 -26.08
N GLU A 249 9.46 -8.42 -24.94
CA GLU A 249 10.60 -9.28 -24.63
C GLU A 249 10.24 -10.77 -24.38
N MET A 250 8.97 -11.08 -24.06
CA MET A 250 8.55 -12.46 -23.75
C MET A 250 8.82 -13.45 -24.91
N PRO A 251 8.33 -13.21 -26.16
CA PRO A 251 8.55 -14.12 -27.28
C PRO A 251 10.04 -14.26 -27.62
N GLU A 252 10.82 -13.16 -27.53
CA GLU A 252 12.27 -13.17 -27.78
C GLU A 252 13.02 -14.08 -26.79
N SER A 253 12.48 -14.23 -25.58
CA SER A 253 13.03 -15.09 -24.54
C SER A 253 12.53 -16.54 -24.62
N GLY A 254 11.65 -16.87 -25.58
CA GLY A 254 11.00 -18.17 -25.71
C GLY A 254 9.85 -18.40 -24.72
N ALA A 255 9.32 -17.33 -24.11
CA ALA A 255 8.16 -17.39 -23.23
C ALA A 255 6.92 -16.89 -23.99
N GLU A 256 5.86 -17.68 -24.04
CA GLU A 256 4.61 -17.31 -24.69
C GLU A 256 3.61 -16.71 -23.69
N PRO A 257 2.87 -15.66 -24.10
CA PRO A 257 1.79 -15.11 -23.28
C PRO A 257 0.69 -16.14 -23.01
N ASP A 258 0.29 -16.28 -21.76
CA ASP A 258 -0.77 -17.19 -21.33
C ASP A 258 -1.99 -16.41 -20.80
N VAL A 259 -3.02 -17.13 -20.35
CA VAL A 259 -4.23 -16.52 -19.74
C VAL A 259 -3.89 -15.59 -18.57
N LEU A 260 -2.86 -15.92 -17.78
CA LEU A 260 -2.46 -15.08 -16.65
C LEU A 260 -1.81 -13.79 -17.12
N THR A 261 -1.04 -13.82 -18.21
CA THR A 261 -0.46 -12.62 -18.84
C THR A 261 -1.55 -11.63 -19.22
N TYR A 262 -2.60 -12.10 -19.90
CA TYR A 262 -3.73 -11.25 -20.28
C TYR A 262 -4.57 -10.79 -19.08
N ASN A 263 -4.71 -11.60 -18.02
CA ASN A 263 -5.35 -11.18 -16.79
C ASN A 263 -4.58 -10.06 -16.10
N VAL A 264 -3.26 -10.07 -16.17
CA VAL A 264 -2.41 -8.97 -15.67
C VAL A 264 -2.56 -7.73 -16.56
N MET A 265 -2.71 -7.90 -17.88
CA MET A 265 -3.01 -6.79 -18.80
C MET A 265 -4.37 -6.14 -18.50
N ILE A 266 -5.43 -6.93 -18.26
CA ILE A 266 -6.74 -6.42 -17.80
C ILE A 266 -6.57 -5.59 -16.52
N LYS A 267 -5.78 -6.08 -15.58
CA LYS A 267 -5.48 -5.39 -14.33
C LYS A 267 -4.76 -4.05 -14.56
N LEU A 268 -3.80 -4.00 -15.50
CA LEU A 268 -3.12 -2.77 -15.87
C LEU A 268 -4.10 -1.75 -16.47
N CYS A 269 -4.91 -2.16 -17.45
CA CYS A 269 -5.94 -1.33 -18.06
C CYS A 269 -6.90 -0.75 -17.02
N ALA A 270 -7.33 -1.59 -16.05
CA ALA A 270 -8.18 -1.16 -14.95
C ALA A 270 -7.51 -0.10 -14.07
N ARG A 271 -6.21 -0.23 -13.81
CA ARG A 271 -5.47 0.72 -12.95
C ARG A 271 -5.18 2.04 -13.65
N VAL A 272 -4.91 2.01 -14.94
CA VAL A 272 -4.63 3.21 -15.76
C VAL A 272 -5.91 3.94 -16.18
N GLY A 273 -7.08 3.33 -15.96
CA GLY A 273 -8.37 3.94 -16.30
C GLY A 273 -8.77 3.76 -17.77
N ARG A 274 -8.11 2.87 -18.52
CA ARG A 274 -8.40 2.60 -19.93
C ARG A 274 -9.46 1.49 -20.09
N LYS A 275 -10.71 1.90 -19.95
CA LYS A 275 -11.88 1.03 -20.12
C LYS A 275 -12.04 0.51 -21.55
N ASP A 276 -11.74 1.35 -22.52
CA ASP A 276 -11.84 1.10 -23.95
C ASP A 276 -11.03 -0.12 -24.41
N LEU A 277 -9.89 -0.39 -23.78
CA LEU A 277 -8.98 -1.48 -24.16
C LEU A 277 -9.44 -2.86 -23.66
N LEU A 278 -10.31 -2.92 -22.66
CA LEU A 278 -10.70 -4.20 -22.04
C LEU A 278 -11.36 -5.17 -23.01
N VAL A 279 -12.19 -4.68 -23.92
CA VAL A 279 -12.85 -5.49 -24.94
C VAL A 279 -11.81 -6.08 -25.91
N PHE A 280 -10.86 -5.25 -26.35
CA PHE A 280 -9.82 -5.70 -27.29
C PHE A 280 -8.89 -6.76 -26.66
N VAL A 281 -8.60 -6.65 -25.35
CA VAL A 281 -7.85 -7.70 -24.63
C VAL A 281 -8.62 -9.02 -24.63
N LEU A 282 -9.95 -9.00 -24.38
CA LEU A 282 -10.77 -10.20 -24.43
C LEU A 282 -10.82 -10.81 -25.85
N GLU A 283 -11.04 -9.98 -26.87
CA GLU A 283 -11.05 -10.38 -28.28
C GLU A 283 -9.71 -11.00 -28.68
N ARG A 284 -8.58 -10.41 -28.26
CA ARG A 284 -7.24 -10.95 -28.51
C ARG A 284 -7.01 -12.33 -27.91
N ILE A 285 -7.51 -12.55 -26.67
CA ILE A 285 -7.47 -13.88 -26.03
C ILE A 285 -8.21 -14.91 -26.91
N LEU A 286 -9.39 -14.54 -27.43
CA LEU A 286 -10.21 -15.43 -28.24
C LEU A 286 -9.61 -15.67 -29.62
N GLU A 287 -9.05 -14.64 -30.28
CA GLU A 287 -8.38 -14.76 -31.59
C GLU A 287 -7.15 -15.66 -31.52
N GLN A 288 -6.41 -15.64 -30.42
CA GLN A 288 -5.26 -16.52 -30.20
C GLN A 288 -5.63 -17.95 -29.79
N GLY A 289 -6.92 -18.25 -29.70
CA GLY A 289 -7.41 -19.57 -29.28
C GLY A 289 -7.12 -19.91 -27.81
N ILE A 290 -6.73 -18.91 -27.00
CA ILE A 290 -6.47 -19.09 -25.58
C ILE A 290 -7.81 -19.29 -24.85
N THR A 291 -7.89 -20.34 -24.04
CA THR A 291 -9.13 -20.64 -23.29
C THR A 291 -9.38 -19.62 -22.18
N VAL A 292 -10.46 -18.86 -22.30
CA VAL A 292 -10.93 -17.96 -21.25
C VAL A 292 -11.26 -18.78 -19.98
N CYS A 293 -10.91 -18.27 -18.82
CA CYS A 293 -11.24 -18.89 -17.53
C CYS A 293 -12.11 -17.98 -16.66
N MET A 294 -12.72 -18.54 -15.60
CA MET A 294 -13.55 -17.77 -14.69
C MET A 294 -12.80 -16.62 -14.01
N THR A 295 -11.47 -16.73 -13.83
CA THR A 295 -10.65 -15.65 -13.28
C THR A 295 -10.56 -14.47 -14.23
N THR A 296 -10.52 -14.70 -15.56
CA THR A 296 -10.55 -13.64 -16.59
C THR A 296 -11.85 -12.87 -16.52
N LEU A 297 -12.99 -13.58 -16.50
CA LEU A 297 -14.30 -12.95 -16.43
C LEU A 297 -14.49 -12.17 -15.12
N ASN A 298 -14.03 -12.73 -14.00
CA ASN A 298 -14.05 -12.02 -12.72
C ASN A 298 -13.16 -10.77 -12.73
N SER A 299 -12.01 -10.81 -13.42
CA SER A 299 -11.11 -9.66 -13.57
C SER A 299 -11.75 -8.56 -14.42
N LEU A 300 -12.48 -8.93 -15.48
CA LEU A 300 -13.26 -7.98 -16.31
C LEU A 300 -14.38 -7.33 -15.50
N VAL A 301 -15.23 -8.13 -14.82
CA VAL A 301 -16.29 -7.59 -13.96
C VAL A 301 -15.70 -6.67 -12.88
N ALA A 302 -14.58 -7.08 -12.24
CA ALA A 302 -13.91 -6.27 -11.25
C ALA A 302 -13.35 -4.95 -11.82
N ALA A 303 -12.88 -4.94 -13.07
CA ALA A 303 -12.42 -3.74 -13.74
C ALA A 303 -13.59 -2.76 -13.98
N TYR A 304 -14.72 -3.23 -14.51
CA TYR A 304 -15.90 -2.38 -14.73
C TYR A 304 -16.49 -1.85 -13.41
N VAL A 305 -16.55 -2.69 -12.38
CA VAL A 305 -16.90 -2.24 -11.01
C VAL A 305 -15.94 -1.18 -10.50
N GLY A 306 -14.63 -1.34 -10.76
CA GLY A 306 -13.61 -0.36 -10.39
C GLY A 306 -13.75 1.00 -11.08
N PHE A 307 -14.23 1.01 -12.33
CA PHE A 307 -14.57 2.24 -13.07
C PHE A 307 -15.89 2.89 -12.62
N GLY A 308 -16.65 2.24 -11.76
CA GLY A 308 -17.98 2.69 -11.37
C GLY A 308 -19.07 2.38 -12.40
N ASP A 309 -18.74 1.68 -13.50
CA ASP A 309 -19.70 1.26 -14.52
C ASP A 309 -20.42 -0.02 -14.10
N LEU A 310 -21.33 0.14 -13.16
CA LEU A 310 -22.10 -0.97 -12.62
C LEU A 310 -23.11 -1.52 -13.62
N GLU A 311 -23.63 -0.69 -14.53
CA GLU A 311 -24.58 -1.12 -15.56
C GLU A 311 -23.98 -2.18 -16.48
N THR A 312 -22.77 -1.92 -16.99
CA THR A 312 -22.05 -2.90 -17.83
C THR A 312 -21.71 -4.16 -17.05
N ALA A 313 -21.27 -4.03 -15.79
CA ALA A 313 -20.98 -5.18 -14.93
C ALA A 313 -22.26 -6.03 -14.68
N GLU A 314 -23.42 -5.40 -14.44
CA GLU A 314 -24.70 -6.06 -14.30
C GLU A 314 -25.10 -6.82 -15.57
N ARG A 315 -24.97 -6.18 -16.74
CA ARG A 315 -25.27 -6.81 -18.05
C ARG A 315 -24.36 -8.01 -18.32
N MET A 316 -23.07 -7.95 -17.96
CA MET A 316 -22.17 -9.09 -18.05
C MET A 316 -22.62 -10.26 -17.17
N VAL A 317 -22.94 -9.98 -15.90
CA VAL A 317 -23.38 -11.02 -14.96
C VAL A 317 -24.72 -11.61 -15.39
N GLN A 318 -25.65 -10.79 -15.90
CA GLN A 318 -26.92 -11.24 -16.43
C GLN A 318 -26.75 -12.14 -17.67
N ALA A 319 -25.88 -11.73 -18.61
CA ALA A 319 -25.57 -12.56 -19.79
C ALA A 319 -24.97 -13.92 -19.39
N MET A 320 -24.13 -13.95 -18.36
CA MET A 320 -23.59 -15.20 -17.82
C MET A 320 -24.69 -16.08 -17.18
N ARG A 321 -25.66 -15.48 -16.48
CA ARG A 321 -26.82 -16.22 -15.93
C ARG A 321 -27.68 -16.82 -17.02
N GLU A 322 -27.87 -16.10 -18.12
CA GLU A 322 -28.67 -16.53 -19.29
C GLU A 322 -27.91 -17.52 -20.19
N GLY A 323 -26.63 -17.85 -19.85
CA GLY A 323 -25.80 -18.74 -20.66
C GLY A 323 -25.42 -18.15 -22.02
N ARG A 324 -25.44 -16.82 -22.16
CA ARG A 324 -25.07 -16.11 -23.39
C ARG A 324 -23.57 -16.13 -23.63
N ARG A 325 -23.18 -16.14 -24.90
CA ARG A 325 -21.79 -16.21 -25.35
C ARG A 325 -21.28 -14.90 -25.96
N ASP A 326 -22.12 -13.87 -26.03
CA ASP A 326 -21.89 -12.60 -26.75
C ASP A 326 -21.33 -11.48 -25.86
N LEU A 327 -20.50 -11.81 -24.86
CA LEU A 327 -19.92 -10.83 -23.94
C LEU A 327 -19.11 -9.72 -24.65
N CYS A 328 -18.37 -10.04 -25.72
CA CYS A 328 -17.63 -9.05 -26.49
C CYS A 328 -18.56 -7.97 -27.09
N LYS A 329 -19.76 -8.38 -27.56
CA LYS A 329 -20.78 -7.44 -28.06
C LYS A 329 -21.25 -6.48 -26.97
N ILE A 330 -21.56 -7.01 -25.77
CA ILE A 330 -21.96 -6.19 -24.62
C ILE A 330 -20.89 -5.16 -24.26
N LEU A 331 -19.62 -5.55 -24.29
CA LEU A 331 -18.50 -4.67 -23.96
C LEU A 331 -18.26 -3.59 -25.05
N ARG A 332 -18.42 -3.93 -26.35
CA ARG A 332 -18.36 -2.95 -27.44
C ARG A 332 -19.45 -1.91 -27.32
N GLU A 333 -20.70 -2.33 -27.07
CA GLU A 333 -21.82 -1.42 -26.84
C GLU A 333 -21.58 -0.46 -25.66
N ALA A 334 -20.96 -0.95 -24.59
CA ALA A 334 -20.60 -0.12 -23.44
C ALA A 334 -19.53 0.93 -23.78
N ASN A 335 -18.56 0.59 -24.61
CA ASN A 335 -17.53 1.54 -25.06
C ASN A 335 -18.11 2.62 -25.96
N LEU A 336 -19.03 2.28 -26.88
CA LEU A 336 -19.71 3.26 -27.74
C LEU A 336 -20.50 4.30 -26.95
N ARG A 337 -21.12 3.92 -25.83
CA ARG A 337 -21.82 4.86 -24.94
C ARG A 337 -20.87 5.81 -24.19
N SER A 338 -19.63 5.40 -23.96
CA SER A 338 -18.61 6.17 -23.22
C SER A 338 -17.78 7.11 -24.09
N SER A 339 -17.87 7.04 -25.42
CA SER A 339 -16.98 7.72 -26.39
C SER A 339 -17.15 9.24 -26.53
N ASN A 340 -17.85 9.91 -25.62
CA ASN A 340 -17.92 11.38 -25.57
C ASN A 340 -16.69 12.09 -24.94
N SER A 341 -15.62 11.38 -24.65
CA SER A 341 -14.40 11.98 -24.10
C SER A 341 -13.19 11.77 -25.01
N SER A 342 -12.91 12.84 -25.77
CA SER A 342 -11.61 13.31 -26.29
C SER A 342 -10.61 12.23 -26.75
N GLY A 343 -10.40 12.20 -28.07
CA GLY A 343 -9.21 11.63 -28.69
C GLY A 343 -7.95 12.22 -28.06
N ARG A 344 -7.06 11.35 -27.58
CA ARG A 344 -5.69 11.69 -27.27
C ARG A 344 -4.79 10.95 -28.24
N ASP A 345 -4.12 11.76 -29.05
CA ASP A 345 -3.10 11.33 -30.01
C ASP A 345 -1.99 10.51 -29.33
N GLY A 346 -1.58 9.44 -30.01
CA GLY A 346 -0.27 8.81 -29.79
C GLY A 346 -0.12 7.95 -28.55
N ASP A 347 -1.14 7.15 -28.21
CA ASP A 347 -1.08 6.33 -26.99
C ASP A 347 -0.21 5.09 -27.22
N VAL A 348 0.69 4.86 -26.27
CA VAL A 348 1.63 3.75 -26.21
C VAL A 348 0.93 2.38 -26.28
N PHE A 349 -0.36 2.32 -25.86
CA PHE A 349 -1.20 1.13 -25.93
C PHE A 349 -1.64 0.72 -27.35
N GLU A 350 -1.59 1.60 -28.36
CA GLU A 350 -1.90 1.21 -29.74
C GLU A 350 -0.92 0.16 -30.30
N ARG A 351 0.29 0.11 -29.74
CA ARG A 351 1.30 -0.91 -30.09
C ARG A 351 0.93 -2.30 -29.60
N LEU A 352 0.21 -2.42 -28.47
CA LEU A 352 -0.24 -3.71 -27.93
C LEU A 352 -1.38 -4.33 -28.74
N LEU A 353 -2.17 -3.48 -29.38
CA LEU A 353 -3.40 -3.87 -30.06
C LEU A 353 -3.45 -3.21 -31.47
N PRO A 354 -2.52 -3.59 -32.37
CA PRO A 354 -2.31 -2.90 -33.66
C PRO A 354 -3.52 -2.92 -34.61
N ASN A 355 -4.58 -3.67 -34.26
CA ASN A 355 -5.80 -3.80 -35.10
C ASN A 355 -7.06 -3.18 -34.43
N SER A 356 -6.91 -2.31 -33.44
CA SER A 356 -8.06 -1.73 -32.74
C SER A 356 -9.02 -0.96 -33.66
N VAL A 357 -8.49 -0.28 -34.68
CA VAL A 357 -9.29 0.49 -35.66
C VAL A 357 -10.04 -0.44 -36.61
N THR A 358 -9.43 -1.53 -37.08
CA THR A 358 -10.03 -2.49 -38.01
C THR A 358 -10.92 -3.54 -37.29
N ALA A 359 -10.76 -3.73 -35.99
CA ALA A 359 -11.58 -4.63 -35.18
C ALA A 359 -12.99 -4.11 -34.93
N SER A 360 -13.21 -2.80 -35.06
CA SER A 360 -14.53 -2.20 -34.86
C SER A 360 -15.56 -2.60 -35.95
N GLU A 361 -15.09 -2.94 -37.16
CA GLU A 361 -15.93 -3.30 -38.31
C GLU A 361 -16.26 -4.81 -38.37
N ARG A 362 -15.54 -5.65 -37.62
CA ARG A 362 -15.77 -7.11 -37.61
C ARG A 362 -16.84 -7.49 -36.57
N GLU A 363 -17.58 -8.57 -36.85
CA GLU A 363 -18.46 -9.15 -35.84
C GLU A 363 -17.65 -9.57 -34.61
N PRO A 364 -18.12 -9.21 -33.39
CA PRO A 364 -17.42 -9.54 -32.16
C PRO A 364 -17.38 -11.06 -31.95
N PRO A 365 -16.21 -11.65 -31.61
CA PRO A 365 -16.09 -13.07 -31.40
C PRO A 365 -16.97 -13.55 -30.24
N LEU A 366 -17.54 -14.74 -30.40
CA LEU A 366 -18.31 -15.39 -29.35
C LEU A 366 -17.40 -16.18 -28.41
N LEU A 367 -17.75 -16.24 -27.14
CA LEU A 367 -17.06 -17.12 -26.19
C LEU A 367 -17.17 -18.59 -26.63
N PRO A 368 -16.12 -19.42 -26.42
CA PRO A 368 -16.10 -20.82 -26.83
C PRO A 368 -17.20 -21.67 -26.15
N LYS A 369 -17.58 -21.30 -24.92
CA LYS A 369 -18.67 -21.93 -24.17
C LYS A 369 -19.42 -20.89 -23.33
N ALA A 370 -20.59 -21.27 -22.86
CA ALA A 370 -21.31 -20.51 -21.84
C ALA A 370 -20.59 -20.67 -20.48
N TYR A 371 -20.53 -19.59 -19.73
CA TYR A 371 -19.93 -19.56 -18.39
C TYR A 371 -20.99 -19.15 -17.37
N THR A 372 -21.17 -19.96 -16.35
CA THR A 372 -22.03 -19.62 -15.21
C THR A 372 -21.31 -18.76 -14.20
N SER A 373 -21.95 -17.72 -13.69
CA SER A 373 -21.36 -16.85 -12.66
C SER A 373 -21.23 -17.60 -11.33
N ASN A 374 -20.08 -17.45 -10.69
CA ASN A 374 -19.82 -18.04 -9.38
C ASN A 374 -19.98 -16.99 -8.24
N SER A 375 -19.97 -17.44 -6.98
CA SER A 375 -20.10 -16.57 -5.79
C SER A 375 -19.13 -15.40 -5.79
N ARG A 376 -17.92 -15.57 -6.35
CA ARG A 376 -16.90 -14.52 -6.44
C ARG A 376 -17.29 -13.36 -7.36
N ILE A 377 -17.90 -13.65 -8.51
CA ILE A 377 -18.39 -12.61 -9.46
C ILE A 377 -19.50 -11.81 -8.79
N TYR A 378 -20.45 -12.50 -8.16
CA TYR A 378 -21.54 -11.84 -7.43
C TYR A 378 -21.02 -10.98 -6.28
N THR A 379 -20.08 -11.48 -5.47
CA THR A 379 -19.47 -10.67 -4.39
C THR A 379 -18.68 -9.47 -4.90
N THR A 380 -18.08 -9.57 -6.09
CA THR A 380 -17.40 -8.45 -6.75
C THR A 380 -18.40 -7.37 -7.15
N LEU A 381 -19.53 -7.75 -7.75
CA LEU A 381 -20.61 -6.83 -8.11
C LEU A 381 -21.26 -6.20 -6.85
N MET A 382 -21.52 -7.01 -5.82
CA MET A 382 -22.06 -6.53 -4.54
C MET A 382 -21.14 -5.51 -3.85
N LYS A 383 -19.83 -5.68 -3.94
CA LYS A 383 -18.85 -4.67 -3.49
C LYS A 383 -18.96 -3.37 -4.28
N GLY A 384 -19.25 -3.45 -5.57
CA GLY A 384 -19.55 -2.29 -6.40
C GLY A 384 -20.80 -1.55 -5.91
N TYR A 385 -21.89 -2.26 -5.69
CA TYR A 385 -23.12 -1.68 -5.13
C TYR A 385 -22.90 -1.05 -3.75
N MET A 386 -22.17 -1.75 -2.89
CA MET A 386 -21.80 -1.23 -1.56
C MET A 386 -21.02 0.08 -1.66
N ASN A 387 -20.09 0.21 -2.61
CA ASN A 387 -19.31 1.43 -2.80
C ASN A 387 -20.14 2.57 -3.40
N ALA A 388 -21.12 2.24 -4.25
CA ALA A 388 -22.08 3.19 -4.82
C ALA A 388 -23.24 3.54 -3.87
N GLY A 389 -23.30 2.95 -2.66
CA GLY A 389 -24.41 3.16 -1.72
C GLY A 389 -25.72 2.45 -2.10
N ARG A 390 -25.71 1.58 -3.12
CA ARG A 390 -26.88 0.84 -3.62
C ARG A 390 -27.13 -0.42 -2.78
N VAL A 391 -27.53 -0.24 -1.51
CA VAL A 391 -27.70 -1.36 -0.56
C VAL A 391 -28.84 -2.29 -0.93
N THR A 392 -29.94 -1.77 -1.49
CA THR A 392 -31.08 -2.57 -1.95
C THR A 392 -30.69 -3.59 -3.01
N ASP A 393 -29.79 -3.20 -3.93
CA ASP A 393 -29.33 -4.09 -4.99
C ASP A 393 -28.38 -5.16 -4.45
N THR A 394 -27.60 -4.81 -3.41
CA THR A 394 -26.75 -5.79 -2.69
C THR A 394 -27.62 -6.90 -2.06
N VAL A 395 -28.75 -6.53 -1.44
CA VAL A 395 -29.68 -7.50 -0.83
C VAL A 395 -30.38 -8.34 -1.91
N ARG A 396 -30.89 -7.69 -2.95
CA ARG A 396 -31.52 -8.39 -4.08
C ARG A 396 -30.58 -9.41 -4.73
N MET A 397 -29.29 -9.08 -4.80
CA MET A 397 -28.28 -10.00 -5.31
C MET A 397 -28.03 -11.19 -4.36
N LEU A 398 -28.06 -10.98 -3.03
CA LEU A 398 -27.99 -12.08 -2.06
C LEU A 398 -29.18 -13.02 -2.19
N GLU A 399 -30.40 -12.49 -2.34
CA GLU A 399 -31.61 -13.26 -2.57
C GLU A 399 -31.50 -14.07 -3.87
N ALA A 400 -31.02 -13.43 -4.95
CA ALA A 400 -30.80 -14.11 -6.22
C ALA A 400 -29.80 -15.27 -6.14
N LEU A 401 -28.78 -15.15 -5.30
CA LEU A 401 -27.81 -16.22 -5.05
C LEU A 401 -28.41 -17.41 -4.30
N ARG A 402 -29.35 -17.17 -3.38
CA ARG A 402 -30.02 -18.23 -2.61
C ARG A 402 -30.94 -19.11 -3.45
N HIS A 403 -31.51 -18.54 -4.50
CA HIS A 403 -32.40 -19.25 -5.41
C HIS A 403 -31.69 -20.00 -6.54
N GLN A 404 -30.36 -20.03 -6.52
CA GLN A 404 -29.57 -20.81 -7.48
C GLN A 404 -29.29 -22.21 -6.93
N ASP A 405 -29.60 -23.23 -7.73
CA ASP A 405 -29.40 -24.64 -7.36
C ASP A 405 -27.94 -25.09 -7.45
N ASP A 406 -27.07 -24.27 -8.05
CA ASP A 406 -25.66 -24.60 -8.23
C ASP A 406 -24.85 -24.35 -6.95
N SER A 407 -24.21 -25.41 -6.44
CA SER A 407 -23.40 -25.37 -5.21
C SER A 407 -22.22 -24.39 -5.30
N SER A 408 -21.69 -24.12 -6.51
CA SER A 408 -20.60 -23.17 -6.74
C SER A 408 -21.02 -21.70 -6.58
N SER A 409 -22.32 -21.46 -6.62
CA SER A 409 -22.95 -20.12 -6.54
C SER A 409 -23.58 -19.83 -5.17
N GLN A 410 -23.57 -20.80 -4.25
CA GLN A 410 -24.12 -20.61 -2.91
C GLN A 410 -23.42 -19.47 -2.16
N PRO A 411 -24.17 -18.64 -1.39
CA PRO A 411 -23.59 -17.56 -0.60
C PRO A 411 -22.61 -18.09 0.43
N ASP A 412 -21.37 -17.63 0.36
CA ASP A 412 -20.31 -17.96 1.29
C ASP A 412 -20.15 -16.87 2.38
N HIS A 413 -19.23 -17.09 3.32
CA HIS A 413 -18.93 -16.12 4.38
C HIS A 413 -18.52 -14.74 3.82
N VAL A 414 -17.88 -14.67 2.63
CA VAL A 414 -17.49 -13.40 2.00
C VAL A 414 -18.71 -12.66 1.49
N THR A 415 -19.69 -13.37 0.92
CA THR A 415 -20.96 -12.83 0.44
C THR A 415 -21.73 -12.17 1.59
N TYR A 416 -21.97 -12.91 2.68
CA TYR A 416 -22.67 -12.38 3.86
C TYR A 416 -21.92 -11.20 4.49
N THR A 417 -20.60 -11.31 4.65
CA THR A 417 -19.76 -10.22 5.19
C THR A 417 -19.84 -8.96 4.33
N THR A 418 -19.96 -9.10 2.99
CA THR A 418 -20.12 -7.96 2.08
C THR A 418 -21.49 -7.28 2.30
N VAL A 419 -22.57 -8.04 2.51
CA VAL A 419 -23.90 -7.49 2.81
C VAL A 419 -23.91 -6.80 4.17
N VAL A 420 -23.33 -7.41 5.21
CA VAL A 420 -23.13 -6.78 6.53
C VAL A 420 -22.39 -5.46 6.38
N SER A 421 -21.29 -5.45 5.62
CA SER A 421 -20.52 -4.23 5.37
C SER A 421 -21.31 -3.15 4.63
N ALA A 422 -22.19 -3.52 3.70
CA ALA A 422 -23.06 -2.58 3.01
C ALA A 422 -24.07 -1.92 3.96
N PHE A 423 -24.69 -2.68 4.85
CA PHE A 423 -25.60 -2.14 5.86
C PHE A 423 -24.89 -1.27 6.88
N VAL A 424 -23.69 -1.67 7.33
CA VAL A 424 -22.85 -0.88 8.26
C VAL A 424 -22.48 0.47 7.63
N LYS A 425 -22.03 0.49 6.37
CA LYS A 425 -21.74 1.74 5.64
C LYS A 425 -22.98 2.64 5.47
N ALA A 426 -24.16 2.06 5.32
CA ALA A 426 -25.42 2.77 5.25
C ALA A 426 -25.98 3.19 6.63
N GLY A 427 -25.27 2.93 7.70
CA GLY A 427 -25.70 3.25 9.05
C GLY A 427 -26.81 2.36 9.61
N SER A 428 -27.22 1.30 8.91
CA SER A 428 -28.36 0.44 9.29
C SER A 428 -27.90 -0.77 10.13
N MET A 429 -27.47 -0.53 11.37
CA MET A 429 -26.91 -1.58 12.24
C MET A 429 -27.89 -2.71 12.56
N ASP A 430 -29.18 -2.40 12.75
CA ASP A 430 -30.21 -3.44 13.01
C ASP A 430 -30.35 -4.44 11.85
N ARG A 431 -30.24 -3.92 10.62
CA ARG A 431 -30.26 -4.80 9.44
C ARG A 431 -28.97 -5.60 9.31
N ALA A 432 -27.83 -5.01 9.63
CA ALA A 432 -26.56 -5.71 9.65
C ALA A 432 -26.57 -6.86 10.68
N ARG A 433 -27.12 -6.63 11.86
CA ARG A 433 -27.32 -7.66 12.92
C ARG A 433 -28.24 -8.79 12.47
N ARG A 434 -29.33 -8.46 11.79
CA ARG A 434 -30.25 -9.49 11.24
C ARG A 434 -29.55 -10.38 10.21
N VAL A 435 -28.68 -9.80 9.37
CA VAL A 435 -27.89 -10.59 8.39
C VAL A 435 -26.88 -11.48 9.09
N LEU A 436 -26.25 -11.02 10.18
CA LEU A 436 -25.37 -11.86 11.00
C LEU A 436 -26.11 -13.05 11.61
N ALA A 437 -27.26 -12.81 12.22
CA ALA A 437 -28.10 -13.87 12.79
C ALA A 437 -28.60 -14.87 11.72
N GLU A 438 -28.91 -14.37 10.54
CA GLU A 438 -29.27 -15.21 9.40
C GLU A 438 -28.11 -16.07 8.90
N MET A 439 -26.91 -15.47 8.78
CA MET A 439 -25.67 -16.16 8.40
C MET A 439 -25.43 -17.37 9.33
N THR A 440 -25.59 -17.18 10.63
CA THR A 440 -25.44 -18.23 11.64
C THR A 440 -26.55 -19.30 11.50
N ARG A 441 -27.80 -18.89 11.26
CA ARG A 441 -28.94 -19.80 11.08
C ARG A 441 -28.78 -20.71 9.86
N VAL A 442 -28.20 -20.21 8.77
CA VAL A 442 -27.94 -20.97 7.54
C VAL A 442 -26.72 -21.90 7.69
N GLY A 443 -25.99 -21.83 8.81
CA GLY A 443 -24.83 -22.67 9.07
C GLY A 443 -23.55 -22.13 8.44
N VAL A 444 -23.51 -20.89 7.97
CA VAL A 444 -22.30 -20.21 7.51
C VAL A 444 -21.66 -19.51 8.71
N PRO A 445 -20.49 -19.97 9.20
CA PRO A 445 -19.89 -19.39 10.40
C PRO A 445 -19.42 -17.95 10.13
N ALA A 446 -19.82 -17.02 10.99
CA ALA A 446 -19.25 -15.69 11.02
C ALA A 446 -17.77 -15.76 11.43
N ASN A 447 -16.95 -14.94 10.84
CA ASN A 447 -15.54 -14.87 11.16
C ASN A 447 -15.19 -13.54 11.86
N ARG A 448 -13.95 -13.44 12.34
CA ARG A 448 -13.45 -12.24 13.01
C ARG A 448 -13.64 -10.97 12.17
N ILE A 449 -13.52 -11.06 10.84
CA ILE A 449 -13.69 -9.92 9.94
C ILE A 449 -15.13 -9.40 9.99
N THR A 450 -16.13 -10.29 10.02
CA THR A 450 -17.55 -9.93 10.12
C THR A 450 -17.83 -9.17 11.41
N TYR A 451 -17.30 -9.67 12.55
CA TYR A 451 -17.42 -8.99 13.84
C TYR A 451 -16.68 -7.64 13.86
N ASN A 452 -15.48 -7.55 13.30
CA ASN A 452 -14.71 -6.30 13.22
C ASN A 452 -15.43 -5.22 12.37
N ILE A 453 -16.17 -5.62 11.33
CA ILE A 453 -16.99 -4.69 10.54
C ILE A 453 -18.13 -4.14 11.39
N LEU A 454 -18.83 -4.98 12.15
CA LEU A 454 -19.90 -4.55 13.06
C LEU A 454 -19.38 -3.68 14.19
N LEU A 455 -18.24 -4.07 14.82
CA LEU A 455 -17.55 -3.24 15.83
C LEU A 455 -17.27 -1.85 15.29
N LYS A 456 -16.70 -1.77 14.09
CA LYS A 456 -16.44 -0.50 13.43
C LYS A 456 -17.73 0.31 13.21
N GLY A 457 -18.82 -0.34 12.82
CA GLY A 457 -20.11 0.30 12.62
C GLY A 457 -20.66 0.91 13.91
N TYR A 458 -20.63 0.18 15.03
CA TYR A 458 -21.06 0.70 16.34
C TYR A 458 -20.18 1.85 16.81
N CYS A 459 -18.86 1.73 16.67
CA CYS A 459 -17.93 2.83 16.99
C CYS A 459 -18.22 4.08 16.16
N GLN A 460 -18.47 3.95 14.85
CA GLN A 460 -18.84 5.08 13.98
C GLN A 460 -20.16 5.74 14.34
N GLN A 461 -21.09 5.01 14.96
CA GLN A 461 -22.35 5.52 15.49
C GLN A 461 -22.25 5.98 16.94
N LEU A 462 -21.04 6.04 17.50
CA LEU A 462 -20.77 6.44 18.90
C LEU A 462 -21.43 5.51 19.94
N GLN A 463 -21.74 4.27 19.56
CA GLN A 463 -22.41 3.28 20.40
C GLN A 463 -21.39 2.31 21.03
N ILE A 464 -20.50 2.85 21.87
CA ILE A 464 -19.38 2.08 22.46
C ILE A 464 -19.87 0.93 23.35
N ASP A 465 -20.98 1.09 24.07
CA ASP A 465 -21.51 0.04 24.93
C ASP A 465 -22.04 -1.15 24.13
N GLN A 466 -22.66 -0.90 22.97
CA GLN A 466 -23.06 -1.96 22.04
C GLN A 466 -21.84 -2.64 21.39
N ALA A 467 -20.75 -1.88 21.17
CA ALA A 467 -19.50 -2.47 20.71
C ALA A 467 -18.88 -3.40 21.76
N LYS A 468 -18.92 -3.03 23.06
CA LYS A 468 -18.46 -3.89 24.17
C LYS A 468 -19.29 -5.18 24.24
N GLU A 469 -20.62 -5.05 24.14
CA GLU A 469 -21.52 -6.20 24.15
C GLU A 469 -21.24 -7.15 22.98
N LEU A 470 -20.98 -6.58 21.78
CA LEU A 470 -20.61 -7.38 20.62
C LEU A 470 -19.27 -8.14 20.80
N VAL A 471 -18.31 -7.56 21.52
CA VAL A 471 -17.05 -8.26 21.87
C VAL A 471 -17.32 -9.44 22.79
N ARG A 472 -18.24 -9.27 23.74
CA ARG A 472 -18.65 -10.35 24.64
C ARG A 472 -19.33 -11.48 23.87
N GLU A 473 -20.31 -11.17 23.03
CA GLU A 473 -20.97 -12.13 22.14
C GLU A 473 -19.96 -12.87 21.24
N MET A 474 -18.99 -12.13 20.68
CA MET A 474 -17.94 -12.71 19.83
C MET A 474 -17.11 -13.75 20.61
N THR A 475 -16.81 -13.49 21.89
CA THR A 475 -15.96 -14.34 22.72
C THR A 475 -16.73 -15.48 23.36
N GLU A 476 -17.89 -15.20 23.97
CA GLU A 476 -18.68 -16.15 24.76
C GLU A 476 -19.56 -17.04 23.89
N ASP A 477 -20.28 -16.45 22.91
CA ASP A 477 -21.24 -17.18 22.08
C ASP A 477 -20.60 -17.79 20.83
N ALA A 478 -19.73 -17.02 20.13
CA ALA A 478 -19.12 -17.47 18.89
C ALA A 478 -17.75 -18.16 19.09
N GLY A 479 -17.16 -18.09 20.27
CA GLY A 479 -15.84 -18.67 20.55
C GLY A 479 -14.71 -18.05 19.74
N ILE A 480 -14.86 -16.80 19.28
CA ILE A 480 -13.88 -16.09 18.44
C ILE A 480 -13.16 -15.06 19.29
N GLU A 481 -11.88 -15.28 19.56
CA GLU A 481 -11.05 -14.34 20.30
C GLU A 481 -10.81 -13.03 19.50
N PRO A 482 -11.00 -11.85 20.11
CA PRO A 482 -10.61 -10.57 19.54
C PRO A 482 -9.12 -10.51 19.23
N ASP A 483 -8.74 -9.85 18.16
CA ASP A 483 -7.35 -9.64 17.78
C ASP A 483 -6.92 -8.17 17.91
N VAL A 484 -5.70 -7.90 17.53
CA VAL A 484 -5.14 -6.52 17.52
C VAL A 484 -6.04 -5.55 16.75
N VAL A 485 -6.67 -6.00 15.65
CA VAL A 485 -7.55 -5.16 14.83
C VAL A 485 -8.83 -4.82 15.60
N SER A 486 -9.42 -5.80 16.29
CA SER A 486 -10.62 -5.60 17.12
C SER A 486 -10.37 -4.53 18.20
N TYR A 487 -9.25 -4.64 18.92
CA TYR A 487 -8.90 -3.65 19.95
C TYR A 487 -8.58 -2.28 19.38
N ASN A 488 -7.87 -2.22 18.23
CA ASN A 488 -7.61 -0.94 17.57
C ASN A 488 -8.90 -0.23 17.13
N ILE A 489 -9.93 -0.97 16.69
CA ILE A 489 -11.25 -0.42 16.37
C ILE A 489 -11.91 0.16 17.60
N LEU A 490 -11.85 -0.55 18.76
CA LEU A 490 -12.43 -0.06 20.02
C LEU A 490 -11.70 1.19 20.53
N ILE A 491 -10.36 1.19 20.48
CA ILE A 491 -9.55 2.36 20.87
C ILE A 491 -9.89 3.57 19.97
N ASP A 492 -9.99 3.37 18.63
CA ASP A 492 -10.39 4.45 17.71
C ASP A 492 -11.85 4.88 17.93
N GLY A 493 -12.74 3.95 18.32
CA GLY A 493 -14.11 4.27 18.71
C GLY A 493 -14.17 5.19 19.93
N CYS A 494 -13.35 4.93 20.96
CA CYS A 494 -13.24 5.79 22.13
C CYS A 494 -12.76 7.21 21.78
N ILE A 495 -11.92 7.35 20.74
CA ILE A 495 -11.49 8.68 20.25
C ILE A 495 -12.70 9.49 19.74
N GLN A 496 -13.64 8.84 19.07
CA GLN A 496 -14.80 9.53 18.49
C GLN A 496 -15.78 10.05 19.56
N VAL A 497 -15.79 9.44 20.74
CA VAL A 497 -16.59 9.89 21.91
C VAL A 497 -15.76 10.69 22.94
N ASP A 498 -14.52 11.03 22.60
CA ASP A 498 -13.55 11.74 23.46
C ASP A 498 -13.27 11.04 24.81
N ASP A 499 -13.33 9.70 24.82
CA ASP A 499 -13.04 8.87 25.98
C ASP A 499 -11.60 8.31 25.94
N SER A 500 -10.64 9.15 26.31
CA SER A 500 -9.23 8.72 26.37
C SER A 500 -8.95 7.69 27.47
N ALA A 501 -9.77 7.66 28.53
CA ALA A 501 -9.64 6.69 29.62
C ALA A 501 -10.10 5.30 29.15
N GLY A 502 -11.22 5.22 28.45
CA GLY A 502 -11.70 4.00 27.81
C GLY A 502 -10.71 3.46 26.77
N ALA A 503 -10.11 4.35 25.98
CA ALA A 503 -9.06 3.97 25.03
C ALA A 503 -7.86 3.29 25.74
N LEU A 504 -7.40 3.85 26.85
CA LEU A 504 -6.33 3.27 27.67
C LEU A 504 -6.77 1.93 28.30
N ALA A 505 -8.01 1.83 28.76
CA ALA A 505 -8.55 0.59 29.35
C ALA A 505 -8.52 -0.56 28.32
N PHE A 506 -8.97 -0.33 27.09
CA PHE A 506 -8.90 -1.34 26.01
C PHE A 506 -7.46 -1.70 25.62
N PHE A 507 -6.56 -0.74 25.62
CA PHE A 507 -5.15 -1.00 25.36
C PHE A 507 -4.54 -1.91 26.44
N ASN A 508 -4.85 -1.66 27.71
CA ASN A 508 -4.39 -2.46 28.85
C ASN A 508 -5.04 -3.86 28.83
N GLU A 509 -6.33 -3.96 28.51
CA GLU A 509 -7.03 -5.23 28.35
C GLU A 509 -6.38 -6.10 27.26
N MET A 510 -6.08 -5.49 26.09
CA MET A 510 -5.36 -6.18 25.01
C MET A 510 -4.04 -6.79 25.50
N ARG A 511 -3.28 -6.04 26.31
CA ARG A 511 -2.01 -6.52 26.89
C ARG A 511 -2.23 -7.62 27.93
N ALA A 512 -3.23 -7.48 28.79
CA ALA A 512 -3.57 -8.47 29.80
C ALA A 512 -3.96 -9.82 29.18
N LYS A 513 -4.62 -9.81 28.02
CA LYS A 513 -4.92 -11.01 27.21
C LYS A 513 -3.72 -11.54 26.42
N GLY A 514 -2.53 -11.00 26.61
CA GLY A 514 -1.30 -11.45 25.94
C GLY A 514 -1.21 -11.04 24.45
N ILE A 515 -2.10 -10.17 23.97
CA ILE A 515 -2.08 -9.66 22.60
C ILE A 515 -1.06 -8.53 22.53
N ALA A 516 0.03 -8.76 21.78
CA ALA A 516 1.09 -7.76 21.65
C ALA A 516 0.62 -6.53 20.86
N PRO A 517 0.75 -5.30 21.42
CA PRO A 517 0.45 -4.07 20.70
C PRO A 517 1.30 -3.93 19.44
N THR A 518 0.70 -3.36 18.40
CA THR A 518 1.40 -3.01 17.16
C THR A 518 1.66 -1.51 17.10
N LYS A 519 2.44 -1.09 16.11
CA LYS A 519 2.64 0.32 15.81
C LYS A 519 1.31 1.09 15.73
N ILE A 520 0.30 0.51 15.07
CA ILE A 520 -1.04 1.11 14.94
C ILE A 520 -1.70 1.26 16.31
N SER A 521 -1.58 0.27 17.20
CA SER A 521 -2.15 0.33 18.55
C SER A 521 -1.59 1.50 19.36
N TYR A 522 -0.27 1.67 19.34
CA TYR A 522 0.40 2.78 20.01
C TYR A 522 0.01 4.14 19.40
N THR A 523 0.05 4.27 18.07
CA THR A 523 -0.29 5.54 17.41
C THR A 523 -1.76 5.91 17.58
N THR A 524 -2.69 4.94 17.63
CA THR A 524 -4.10 5.19 17.89
C THR A 524 -4.32 5.67 19.32
N LEU A 525 -3.65 5.05 20.30
CA LEU A 525 -3.73 5.50 21.70
C LEU A 525 -3.10 6.89 21.89
N MET A 526 -1.96 7.15 21.25
CA MET A 526 -1.34 8.49 21.26
C MET A 526 -2.29 9.54 20.66
N LYS A 527 -2.99 9.20 19.57
CA LYS A 527 -4.01 10.06 18.96
C LYS A 527 -5.15 10.36 19.93
N ALA A 528 -5.62 9.37 20.72
CA ALA A 528 -6.64 9.57 21.73
C ALA A 528 -6.20 10.65 22.73
N PHE A 529 -5.01 10.53 23.31
CA PHE A 529 -4.49 11.52 24.26
C PHE A 529 -4.19 12.89 23.64
N ALA A 530 -3.69 12.91 22.41
CA ALA A 530 -3.42 14.16 21.70
C ALA A 530 -4.71 14.95 21.44
N LEU A 531 -5.78 14.27 21.04
CA LEU A 531 -7.09 14.92 20.77
C LEU A 531 -7.79 15.36 22.06
N SER A 532 -7.70 14.58 23.13
CA SER A 532 -8.26 14.94 24.44
C SER A 532 -7.42 15.99 25.20
N GLY A 533 -6.44 16.65 24.55
CA GLY A 533 -5.63 17.69 25.17
C GLY A 533 -4.66 17.20 26.25
N GLN A 534 -4.24 15.94 26.19
CA GLN A 534 -3.31 15.31 27.15
C GLN A 534 -1.97 14.88 26.50
N PRO A 535 -1.22 15.79 25.85
CA PRO A 535 -0.02 15.41 25.08
C PRO A 535 1.09 14.83 25.95
N LYS A 536 1.11 15.11 27.26
CA LYS A 536 2.05 14.50 28.20
C LYS A 536 1.82 12.98 28.33
N LEU A 537 0.57 12.52 28.29
CA LEU A 537 0.25 11.10 28.30
C LEU A 537 0.56 10.47 26.93
N ALA A 538 0.29 11.16 25.83
CA ALA A 538 0.74 10.72 24.51
C ALA A 538 2.26 10.53 24.45
N ASN A 539 3.05 11.43 25.06
CA ASN A 539 4.49 11.27 25.15
C ASN A 539 4.91 10.05 25.99
N LYS A 540 4.22 9.75 27.10
CA LYS A 540 4.50 8.53 27.89
C LYS A 540 4.25 7.27 27.07
N VAL A 541 3.17 7.23 26.32
CA VAL A 541 2.86 6.10 25.41
C VAL A 541 3.93 5.97 24.32
N PHE A 542 4.43 7.09 23.81
CA PHE A 542 5.51 7.10 22.83
C PHE A 542 6.83 6.58 23.40
N GLU A 543 7.21 6.96 24.64
CA GLU A 543 8.40 6.41 25.31
C GLU A 543 8.25 4.89 25.50
N GLU A 544 7.06 4.42 25.86
CA GLU A 544 6.78 2.99 25.96
C GLU A 544 6.94 2.29 24.61
N MET A 545 6.45 2.91 23.52
CA MET A 545 6.62 2.41 22.15
C MET A 545 8.11 2.32 21.75
N LEU A 546 8.95 3.31 22.11
CA LEU A 546 10.37 3.31 21.84
C LEU A 546 11.12 2.19 22.60
N ASN A 547 10.64 1.86 23.79
CA ASN A 547 11.20 0.80 24.64
C ASN A 547 10.75 -0.61 24.23
N ASP A 548 9.73 -0.76 23.36
CA ASP A 548 9.27 -2.05 22.86
C ASP A 548 10.16 -2.50 21.67
N PRO A 549 11.01 -3.54 21.84
CA PRO A 549 11.94 -3.98 20.78
C PRO A 549 11.22 -4.56 19.55
N ARG A 550 9.91 -4.86 19.66
CA ARG A 550 9.09 -5.43 18.58
C ARG A 550 8.54 -4.36 17.65
N VAL A 551 8.49 -3.09 18.10
CA VAL A 551 7.83 -1.98 17.41
C VAL A 551 8.87 -0.91 17.12
N LYS A 552 8.95 -0.46 15.88
CA LYS A 552 9.76 0.70 15.51
C LYS A 552 8.86 1.89 15.30
N ALA A 553 9.14 2.98 15.99
CA ALA A 553 8.50 4.26 15.74
C ALA A 553 8.75 4.71 14.29
N ASP A 554 7.74 5.30 13.68
CA ASP A 554 7.80 5.87 12.34
C ASP A 554 7.48 7.38 12.38
N LEU A 555 7.56 8.00 11.21
CA LEU A 555 7.25 9.41 11.05
C LEU A 555 5.86 9.80 11.57
N VAL A 556 4.87 8.88 11.40
CA VAL A 556 3.49 9.11 11.86
C VAL A 556 3.41 9.24 13.37
N ALA A 557 4.16 8.40 14.12
CA ALA A 557 4.18 8.48 15.59
C ALA A 557 4.78 9.81 16.08
N TRP A 558 5.87 10.27 15.43
CA TRP A 558 6.45 11.59 15.71
C TRP A 558 5.47 12.73 15.43
N ASN A 559 4.80 12.67 14.27
CA ASN A 559 3.82 13.69 13.88
C ASN A 559 2.62 13.75 14.83
N MET A 560 2.16 12.61 15.36
CA MET A 560 1.09 12.59 16.39
C MET A 560 1.48 13.34 17.66
N LEU A 561 2.74 13.22 18.12
CA LEU A 561 3.23 13.99 19.27
C LEU A 561 3.29 15.47 18.95
N VAL A 562 3.89 15.86 17.84
CA VAL A 562 3.99 17.26 17.42
C VAL A 562 2.59 17.87 17.32
N GLU A 563 1.64 17.19 16.67
CA GLU A 563 0.25 17.64 16.57
C GLU A 563 -0.40 17.80 17.94
N GLY A 564 -0.22 16.84 18.86
CA GLY A 564 -0.80 16.90 20.20
C GLY A 564 -0.36 18.13 20.98
N TYR A 565 0.91 18.51 20.94
CA TYR A 565 1.42 19.73 21.57
C TYR A 565 0.99 21.00 20.82
N CYS A 566 1.01 20.96 19.49
CA CYS A 566 0.59 22.10 18.65
C CYS A 566 -0.89 22.46 18.83
N ARG A 567 -1.78 21.48 19.03
CA ARG A 567 -3.22 21.72 19.30
C ARG A 567 -3.47 22.54 20.56
N LEU A 568 -2.56 22.51 21.51
CA LEU A 568 -2.60 23.36 22.72
C LEU A 568 -1.79 24.65 22.59
N GLY A 569 -1.22 24.93 21.43
CA GLY A 569 -0.35 26.09 21.23
C GLY A 569 0.99 26.02 21.95
N LEU A 570 1.42 24.82 22.39
CA LEU A 570 2.68 24.60 23.12
C LEU A 570 3.84 24.46 22.11
N VAL A 571 4.17 25.57 21.45
CA VAL A 571 5.12 25.63 20.33
C VAL A 571 6.53 25.22 20.75
N GLU A 572 6.99 25.61 21.95
CA GLU A 572 8.37 25.33 22.41
C GLU A 572 8.56 23.84 22.67
N GLU A 573 7.56 23.17 23.25
CA GLU A 573 7.59 21.72 23.45
C GLU A 573 7.54 20.99 22.13
N SER A 574 6.75 21.45 21.17
CA SER A 574 6.68 20.88 19.83
C SER A 574 8.03 20.96 19.11
N LYS A 575 8.74 22.09 19.23
CA LYS A 575 10.10 22.24 18.68
C LYS A 575 11.10 21.28 19.30
N LYS A 576 11.03 21.05 20.62
CA LYS A 576 11.89 20.06 21.29
C LYS A 576 11.65 18.66 20.74
N ILE A 577 10.38 18.30 20.45
CA ILE A 577 10.05 17.01 19.86
C ILE A 577 10.57 16.92 18.43
N ILE A 578 10.45 17.99 17.63
CA ILE A 578 10.99 18.03 16.26
C ILE A 578 12.52 17.90 16.28
N GLN A 579 13.19 18.55 17.24
CA GLN A 579 14.64 18.40 17.40
C GLN A 579 15.03 16.95 17.72
N ARG A 580 14.34 16.35 18.69
CA ARG A 580 14.52 14.94 19.05
C ARG A 580 14.23 13.98 17.89
N MET A 581 13.22 14.29 17.06
CA MET A 581 12.90 13.56 15.84
C MET A 581 14.06 13.59 14.85
N LYS A 582 14.71 14.76 14.66
CA LYS A 582 15.91 14.91 13.82
C LYS A 582 17.09 14.09 14.37
N GLU A 583 17.30 14.08 15.69
CA GLU A 583 18.34 13.29 16.36
C GLU A 583 18.16 11.77 16.15
N HIS A 584 16.91 11.29 16.00
CA HIS A 584 16.61 9.90 15.65
C HIS A 584 16.67 9.61 14.15
N GLY A 585 17.13 10.56 13.33
CA GLY A 585 17.31 10.39 11.88
C GLY A 585 16.02 10.55 11.07
N PHE A 586 14.95 11.10 11.67
CA PHE A 586 13.73 11.42 10.93
C PHE A 586 13.69 12.89 10.53
N HIS A 587 13.41 13.15 9.26
CA HIS A 587 13.27 14.52 8.77
C HIS A 587 11.80 14.96 8.83
N PRO A 588 11.50 16.17 9.37
CA PRO A 588 10.16 16.73 9.37
C PRO A 588 9.59 16.78 7.94
N ASP A 589 8.35 16.37 7.79
CA ASP A 589 7.59 16.42 6.54
C ASP A 589 6.60 17.58 6.51
N VAL A 590 5.80 17.66 5.45
CA VAL A 590 4.78 18.71 5.29
C VAL A 590 3.75 18.65 6.43
N ALA A 591 3.37 17.47 6.90
CA ALA A 591 2.44 17.30 8.00
C ALA A 591 3.01 17.80 9.33
N THR A 592 4.32 17.56 9.59
CA THR A 592 5.03 18.10 10.77
C THR A 592 5.01 19.62 10.76
N TYR A 593 5.37 20.24 9.63
CA TYR A 593 5.39 21.71 9.52
C TYR A 593 3.99 22.32 9.51
N GLY A 594 3.00 21.64 8.92
CA GLY A 594 1.59 22.03 8.96
C GLY A 594 1.04 22.04 10.37
N SER A 595 1.32 21.01 11.15
CA SER A 595 0.95 20.96 12.59
C SER A 595 1.61 22.07 13.39
N LEU A 596 2.93 22.33 13.14
CA LEU A 596 3.65 23.41 13.81
C LEU A 596 3.10 24.80 13.42
N ALA A 597 2.79 25.04 12.14
CA ALA A 597 2.17 26.28 11.69
C ALA A 597 0.82 26.52 12.38
N ASN A 598 -0.03 25.48 12.48
CA ASN A 598 -1.30 25.56 13.22
C ASN A 598 -1.09 25.87 14.70
N GLY A 599 -0.08 25.24 15.34
CA GLY A 599 0.27 25.54 16.74
C GLY A 599 0.73 26.98 16.95
N ILE A 600 1.55 27.51 16.03
CA ILE A 600 2.00 28.91 16.04
C ILE A 600 0.82 29.87 15.84
N ALA A 601 -0.14 29.53 14.96
CA ALA A 601 -1.36 30.32 14.78
C ALA A 601 -2.19 30.39 16.07
N LEU A 602 -2.39 29.26 16.74
CA LEU A 602 -3.10 29.17 18.04
C LEU A 602 -2.37 29.93 19.14
N ALA A 603 -1.05 29.82 19.22
CA ALA A 603 -0.23 30.54 20.20
C ALA A 603 -0.09 32.05 19.91
N ARG A 604 -0.59 32.54 18.77
CA ARG A 604 -0.50 33.94 18.33
C ARG A 604 0.96 34.47 18.31
N LYS A 605 1.91 33.65 17.90
CA LYS A 605 3.34 34.00 17.84
C LYS A 605 3.81 34.20 16.38
N PRO A 606 3.47 35.31 15.70
CA PRO A 606 3.75 35.47 14.29
C PRO A 606 5.25 35.54 13.94
N GLY A 607 6.10 35.92 14.89
CA GLY A 607 7.57 35.86 14.73
C GLY A 607 8.09 34.45 14.45
N GLU A 608 7.51 33.45 15.11
CA GLU A 608 7.84 32.05 14.89
C GLU A 608 7.42 31.54 13.51
N ALA A 609 6.32 32.05 12.98
CA ALA A 609 5.88 31.73 11.62
C ALA A 609 6.89 32.21 10.55
N LEU A 610 7.56 33.34 10.80
CA LEU A 610 8.63 33.82 9.90
C LEU A 610 9.85 32.90 9.89
N LEU A 611 10.23 32.41 11.06
CA LEU A 611 11.33 31.46 11.19
C LEU A 611 10.98 30.14 10.50
N LEU A 612 9.76 29.65 10.73
CA LEU A 612 9.25 28.44 10.09
C LEU A 612 9.20 28.58 8.57
N TRP A 613 8.73 29.73 8.07
CA TRP A 613 8.71 30.01 6.65
C TRP A 613 10.10 29.97 6.01
N ASN A 614 11.09 30.57 6.66
CA ASN A 614 12.47 30.55 6.17
C ASN A 614 12.98 29.09 6.09
N GLU A 615 12.77 28.26 7.12
CA GLU A 615 13.16 26.83 7.12
C GLU A 615 12.44 26.04 5.99
N VAL A 616 11.14 26.24 5.80
CA VAL A 616 10.37 25.62 4.73
C VAL A 616 10.91 26.04 3.36
N LYS A 617 11.16 27.36 3.16
CA LYS A 617 11.66 27.90 1.91
C LYS A 617 13.03 27.31 1.55
N ASP A 618 13.95 27.27 2.51
CA ASP A 618 15.29 26.71 2.30
C ASP A 618 15.22 25.24 1.88
N ARG A 619 14.30 24.46 2.45
CA ARG A 619 14.08 23.05 2.07
C ARG A 619 13.35 22.85 0.72
N CYS A 620 12.61 23.85 0.26
CA CYS A 620 12.00 23.83 -1.09
C CYS A 620 13.03 24.15 -2.18
N THR A 621 14.03 25.00 -1.87
CA THR A 621 15.02 25.48 -2.84
C THR A 621 16.29 24.62 -2.94
N ALA A 622 16.54 23.73 -1.98
CA ALA A 622 17.78 22.96 -1.81
C ALA A 622 18.18 22.02 -2.98
N LYS A 623 17.47 22.00 -4.11
CA LYS A 623 17.78 21.14 -5.30
C LYS A 623 17.83 21.84 -6.64
N LYS A 624 18.05 23.15 -6.71
CA LYS A 624 18.22 23.83 -8.02
C LYS A 624 19.66 23.85 -8.55
N GLU A 625 20.65 23.39 -7.79
CA GLU A 625 22.04 23.32 -8.22
C GLU A 625 22.54 21.88 -8.17
N GLY A 626 22.97 21.36 -9.34
CA GLY A 626 23.27 19.96 -9.63
C GLY A 626 24.48 19.35 -8.91
N GLU A 627 24.44 19.20 -7.60
CA GLU A 627 25.40 18.42 -6.84
C GLU A 627 24.88 17.03 -6.47
N LYS A 628 25.78 16.04 -6.57
CA LYS A 628 25.53 14.65 -6.18
C LYS A 628 25.11 14.60 -4.72
N SER A 629 23.88 14.20 -4.46
CA SER A 629 23.36 14.02 -3.11
C SER A 629 24.14 12.93 -2.37
N ASP A 630 24.75 13.28 -1.26
CA ASP A 630 25.09 12.31 -0.21
C ASP A 630 23.79 11.75 0.38
N ASP A 631 23.78 10.45 0.72
CA ASP A 631 22.62 9.74 1.30
C ASP A 631 22.13 10.32 2.65
N SER A 632 22.80 11.37 3.16
CA SER A 632 22.52 12.06 4.43
C SER A 632 21.69 13.36 4.28
N ASP A 633 21.48 13.87 3.06
CA ASP A 633 20.76 15.12 2.85
C ASP A 633 19.24 14.95 2.99
N PRO A 634 18.55 15.89 3.67
CA PRO A 634 17.10 15.83 3.83
C PRO A 634 16.40 15.93 2.47
N PRO A 635 15.35 15.14 2.23
CA PRO A 635 14.61 15.18 0.98
C PRO A 635 13.98 16.55 0.74
N THR A 636 13.90 16.99 -0.52
CA THR A 636 13.22 18.23 -0.91
C THR A 636 11.77 18.20 -0.45
N LEU A 637 11.34 19.30 0.17
CA LEU A 637 9.97 19.48 0.64
C LEU A 637 9.09 20.04 -0.49
N LYS A 638 7.95 19.42 -0.76
CA LYS A 638 6.88 19.97 -1.59
C LYS A 638 5.77 20.45 -0.65
N PRO A 639 5.62 21.76 -0.42
CA PRO A 639 4.62 22.28 0.50
C PRO A 639 3.22 22.04 -0.08
N ASP A 640 2.25 21.77 0.80
CA ASP A 640 0.84 21.65 0.44
C ASP A 640 0.07 22.96 0.67
N GLU A 641 -1.19 22.96 0.21
CA GLU A 641 -2.10 24.09 0.36
C GLU A 641 -2.30 24.46 1.85
N GLY A 642 -2.47 23.45 2.73
CA GLY A 642 -2.75 23.66 4.15
C GLY A 642 -1.63 24.38 4.89
N LEU A 643 -0.38 23.99 4.64
CA LEU A 643 0.79 24.63 5.25
C LEU A 643 0.95 26.09 4.77
N LEU A 644 0.92 26.31 3.45
CA LEU A 644 1.14 27.64 2.86
C LEU A 644 -0.01 28.61 3.20
N ASP A 645 -1.27 28.15 3.15
CA ASP A 645 -2.43 28.96 3.50
C ASP A 645 -2.40 29.38 4.97
N THR A 646 -2.01 28.48 5.88
CA THR A 646 -1.87 28.79 7.33
C THR A 646 -0.75 29.81 7.57
N LEU A 647 0.41 29.66 6.95
CA LEU A 647 1.52 30.59 7.08
C LEU A 647 1.18 31.97 6.49
N ALA A 648 0.52 32.02 5.32
CA ALA A 648 0.03 33.25 4.72
C ALA A 648 -0.99 33.95 5.62
N ASP A 649 -1.95 33.21 6.20
CA ASP A 649 -2.96 33.73 7.11
C ASP A 649 -2.31 34.38 8.35
N ILE A 650 -1.33 33.71 8.96
CA ILE A 650 -0.60 34.27 10.11
C ILE A 650 0.13 35.56 9.70
N CYS A 651 0.81 35.56 8.54
CA CYS A 651 1.56 36.74 8.06
C CYS A 651 0.62 37.92 7.74
N VAL A 652 -0.53 37.66 7.10
CA VAL A 652 -1.52 38.73 6.78
C VAL A 652 -2.11 39.29 8.06
N ARG A 653 -2.51 38.46 9.04
CA ARG A 653 -3.02 38.91 10.35
C ARG A 653 -2.00 39.70 11.18
N ALA A 654 -0.72 39.37 11.01
CA ALA A 654 0.39 40.07 11.67
C ALA A 654 0.89 41.30 10.89
N ALA A 655 0.28 41.64 9.76
CA ALA A 655 0.73 42.70 8.85
C ALA A 655 2.15 42.51 8.27
N PHE A 656 2.60 41.26 8.11
CA PHE A 656 3.87 40.89 7.45
C PHE A 656 3.65 40.70 5.94
N PHE A 657 3.10 41.71 5.26
CA PHE A 657 2.66 41.63 3.85
C PHE A 657 3.74 41.23 2.87
N LYS A 658 5.00 41.67 3.08
CA LYS A 658 6.13 41.27 2.25
C LYS A 658 6.30 39.73 2.29
N LYS A 659 6.24 39.14 3.49
CA LYS A 659 6.36 37.69 3.64
C LYS A 659 5.12 36.94 3.14
N ALA A 660 3.94 37.52 3.34
CA ALA A 660 2.71 36.97 2.77
C ALA A 660 2.78 36.89 1.23
N LEU A 661 3.29 37.93 0.56
CA LEU A 661 3.51 37.91 -0.89
C LEU A 661 4.54 36.84 -1.33
N GLU A 662 5.63 36.66 -0.56
CA GLU A 662 6.60 35.58 -0.83
C GLU A 662 5.96 34.19 -0.74
N ILE A 663 5.10 33.95 0.27
CA ILE A 663 4.39 32.68 0.45
C ILE A 663 3.38 32.45 -0.70
N VAL A 664 2.63 33.49 -1.05
CA VAL A 664 1.65 33.41 -2.13
C VAL A 664 2.33 33.15 -3.49
N ALA A 665 3.46 33.80 -3.76
CA ALA A 665 4.25 33.51 -4.96
C ALA A 665 4.68 32.02 -4.99
N CYS A 666 5.11 31.48 -3.85
CA CYS A 666 5.43 30.05 -3.74
C CYS A 666 4.18 29.16 -3.96
N MET A 667 2.97 29.57 -3.54
CA MET A 667 1.73 28.85 -3.84
C MET A 667 1.51 28.79 -5.37
N GLU A 668 1.60 29.93 -6.03
CA GLU A 668 1.40 30.05 -7.48
C GLU A 668 2.45 29.23 -8.27
N GLU A 669 3.73 29.26 -7.86
CA GLU A 669 4.81 28.44 -8.44
C GLU A 669 4.56 26.93 -8.32
N ASN A 670 3.89 26.48 -7.26
CA ASN A 670 3.53 25.08 -7.03
C ASN A 670 2.15 24.70 -7.60
N GLY A 671 1.47 25.63 -8.31
CA GLY A 671 0.16 25.40 -8.91
C GLY A 671 -0.99 25.37 -7.91
N ILE A 672 -0.80 25.92 -6.70
CA ILE A 672 -1.80 26.00 -5.64
C ILE A 672 -2.52 27.35 -5.74
N PRO A 673 -3.84 27.39 -6.01
CA PRO A 673 -4.57 28.64 -6.12
C PRO A 673 -4.75 29.31 -4.74
N PRO A 674 -4.23 30.54 -4.50
CA PRO A 674 -4.40 31.21 -3.23
C PRO A 674 -5.84 31.69 -3.01
N ASN A 675 -6.34 31.59 -1.78
CA ASN A 675 -7.70 31.99 -1.41
C ASN A 675 -7.81 33.52 -1.24
N LYS A 676 -7.88 34.26 -2.35
CA LYS A 676 -7.96 35.73 -2.37
C LYS A 676 -9.15 36.27 -1.55
N THR A 677 -10.30 35.60 -1.57
CA THR A 677 -11.49 36.02 -0.83
C THR A 677 -11.27 36.02 0.68
N LYS A 678 -10.59 34.99 1.21
CA LYS A 678 -10.20 34.88 2.62
C LYS A 678 -9.26 36.02 3.01
N PHE A 679 -8.20 36.21 2.24
CA PHE A 679 -7.20 37.25 2.51
C PHE A 679 -7.74 38.67 2.37
N THR A 680 -8.69 38.91 1.45
CA THR A 680 -9.40 40.19 1.35
C THR A 680 -10.15 40.51 2.62
N LYS A 681 -10.93 39.57 3.17
CA LYS A 681 -11.66 39.78 4.43
C LYS A 681 -10.71 40.14 5.58
N ILE A 682 -9.61 39.38 5.72
CA ILE A 682 -8.64 39.61 6.79
C ILE A 682 -7.93 40.95 6.60
N TYR A 683 -7.54 41.28 5.36
CA TYR A 683 -6.89 42.55 5.05
C TYR A 683 -7.78 43.74 5.38
N VAL A 684 -9.05 43.73 5.00
CA VAL A 684 -10.01 44.78 5.31
C VAL A 684 -10.23 44.94 6.83
N GLU A 685 -10.35 43.84 7.54
CA GLU A 685 -10.50 43.85 9.02
C GLU A 685 -9.25 44.42 9.71
N MET A 686 -8.07 44.06 9.30
CA MET A 686 -6.81 44.48 9.91
C MET A 686 -6.42 45.91 9.53
N HIS A 687 -6.84 46.40 8.35
CA HIS A 687 -6.46 47.67 7.80
C HIS A 687 -6.84 48.85 8.68
N SER A 688 -8.04 48.81 9.28
CA SER A 688 -8.54 49.87 10.15
C SER A 688 -7.70 50.04 11.44
N ARG A 689 -6.88 49.06 11.80
CA ARG A 689 -6.09 49.04 13.04
C ARG A 689 -4.60 49.41 12.87
N MET A 690 -4.09 49.50 11.61
CA MET A 690 -2.66 49.58 11.40
C MET A 690 -1.98 50.93 11.54
N PHE A 691 -2.70 52.06 11.53
CA PHE A 691 -2.09 53.39 11.32
C PHE A 691 -2.59 54.52 12.29
N THR A 692 -2.65 54.26 13.58
CA THR A 692 -3.26 55.17 14.54
C THR A 692 -2.30 56.17 15.24
N SER A 693 -0.98 56.13 15.05
CA SER A 693 -0.04 56.99 15.77
C SER A 693 0.69 57.98 14.89
N LYS A 694 0.60 59.30 15.21
CA LYS A 694 1.17 60.42 14.43
C LYS A 694 2.62 60.79 14.79
N HIS A 695 3.18 60.33 15.90
CA HIS A 695 4.53 60.73 16.35
C HIS A 695 5.49 59.54 16.40
N ALA A 696 6.44 59.47 15.49
CA ALA A 696 7.45 58.40 15.42
C ALA A 696 8.82 58.96 15.02
N SER A 697 9.91 58.39 15.53
CA SER A 697 11.29 58.69 15.10
C SER A 697 11.53 58.31 13.64
N GLN A 698 12.55 58.93 12.99
CA GLN A 698 12.87 58.72 11.57
C GLN A 698 12.97 57.24 11.21
N ALA A 699 13.71 56.45 11.97
CA ALA A 699 13.83 55.00 11.75
C ALA A 699 12.49 54.24 11.84
N ARG A 700 11.53 54.75 12.63
CA ARG A 700 10.17 54.19 12.67
C ARG A 700 9.34 54.65 11.50
N GLN A 701 9.60 55.86 10.98
CA GLN A 701 8.94 56.36 9.77
C GLN A 701 9.39 55.57 8.53
N ASP A 702 10.67 55.24 8.38
CA ASP A 702 11.21 54.44 7.28
C ASP A 702 10.64 53.05 7.30
N ARG A 703 10.64 52.34 8.47
CA ARG A 703 9.98 51.03 8.59
C ARG A 703 8.48 51.08 8.34
N ARG A 704 7.84 52.23 8.64
CA ARG A 704 6.41 52.44 8.39
C ARG A 704 6.16 52.62 6.88
N SER A 705 7.02 53.35 6.14
CA SER A 705 6.92 53.54 4.69
C SER A 705 7.11 52.19 3.95
N GLU A 706 8.07 51.38 4.38
CA GLU A 706 8.29 50.03 3.83
C GLU A 706 7.08 49.10 4.07
N ARG A 707 6.51 49.09 5.28
CA ARG A 707 5.28 48.37 5.58
C ARG A 707 4.10 48.86 4.75
N LYS A 708 3.98 50.17 4.51
CA LYS A 708 2.94 50.75 3.70
C LYS A 708 3.07 50.33 2.23
N ARG A 709 4.28 50.33 1.65
CA ARG A 709 4.55 49.83 0.30
C ARG A 709 4.19 48.35 0.18
N ALA A 710 4.56 47.51 1.17
CA ALA A 710 4.22 46.11 1.18
C ALA A 710 2.69 45.88 1.30
N ALA A 711 1.98 46.67 2.10
CA ALA A 711 0.53 46.63 2.22
C ALA A 711 -0.18 46.98 0.90
N GLU A 712 0.33 47.98 0.19
CA GLU A 712 -0.19 48.41 -1.12
C GLU A 712 0.08 47.36 -2.20
N ALA A 713 1.27 46.75 -2.21
CA ALA A 713 1.56 45.64 -3.11
C ALA A 713 0.63 44.46 -2.87
N PHE A 714 0.34 44.13 -1.60
CA PHE A 714 -0.60 43.08 -1.25
C PHE A 714 -2.05 43.43 -1.63
N LYS A 715 -2.46 44.68 -1.44
CA LYS A 715 -3.75 45.23 -1.90
C LYS A 715 -3.91 45.07 -3.38
N PHE A 716 -2.88 45.45 -4.17
CA PHE A 716 -2.87 45.31 -5.62
C PHE A 716 -3.00 43.86 -6.05
N TRP A 717 -2.26 42.95 -5.39
CA TRP A 717 -2.37 41.50 -5.63
C TRP A 717 -3.79 40.97 -5.34
N LEU A 718 -4.48 41.48 -4.32
CA LEU A 718 -5.88 41.16 -4.02
C LEU A 718 -6.87 41.67 -5.09
N GLY A 719 -6.48 42.58 -5.97
CA GLY A 719 -7.36 43.20 -6.96
C GLY A 719 -8.31 44.26 -6.37
N LEU A 720 -8.01 44.84 -5.20
CA LEU A 720 -8.85 45.82 -4.56
C LEU A 720 -8.63 47.23 -5.22
N PRO A 721 -9.70 47.95 -5.58
CA PRO A 721 -9.59 49.28 -6.19
C PRO A 721 -9.02 50.32 -5.22
N ASN A 722 -8.30 51.32 -5.77
CA ASN A 722 -7.69 52.37 -4.98
C ASN A 722 -8.70 53.23 -4.20
N SER A 723 -9.94 53.33 -4.68
CA SER A 723 -11.05 54.10 -4.05
C SER A 723 -11.64 53.43 -2.79
N TYR A 724 -11.26 52.17 -2.51
CA TYR A 724 -11.82 51.43 -1.39
C TYR A 724 -11.44 52.01 -0.01
N TYR A 725 -10.35 52.77 0.06
CA TYR A 725 -9.83 53.34 1.32
C TYR A 725 -9.61 54.85 1.18
N GLY A 726 -10.46 55.67 0.97
CA GLY A 726 -10.35 57.12 0.99
C GLY A 726 -8.98 57.77 0.60
N SER A 727 -8.91 59.03 0.63
CA SER A 727 -7.72 59.82 0.26
C SER A 727 -6.50 59.66 1.18
N GLU A 728 -6.67 59.11 2.36
CA GLU A 728 -5.58 58.88 3.35
C GLU A 728 -4.52 57.88 2.91
N TRP A 729 -4.79 57.13 1.82
CA TRP A 729 -3.94 56.07 1.30
C TRP A 729 -3.30 56.38 -0.03
N ARG A 730 -3.53 57.59 -0.56
CA ARG A 730 -2.73 58.08 -1.70
C ARG A 730 -1.31 58.29 -1.19
N LEU A 731 -0.34 57.58 -1.77
CA LEU A 731 1.06 57.98 -1.65
C LEU A 731 1.11 59.46 -2.13
N GLY A 732 1.44 60.35 -1.22
CA GLY A 732 1.85 61.68 -1.64
C GLY A 732 2.92 61.46 -2.70
N SER A 733 2.78 62.13 -3.86
CA SER A 733 3.76 62.12 -4.91
C SER A 733 5.14 62.31 -4.29
N LEU A 734 6.07 61.43 -4.62
CA LEU A 734 7.49 61.59 -4.30
C LEU A 734 8.14 62.63 -5.22
N ASP A 735 7.33 63.48 -5.81
CA ASP A 735 7.77 64.60 -6.63
C ASP A 735 7.67 65.88 -5.80
N GLY A 736 8.79 66.43 -5.56
CA GLY A 736 8.91 67.83 -5.29
C GLY A 736 9.30 68.18 -3.89
N ASP A 737 10.23 68.61 -3.92
CA ASP A 737 10.82 69.95 -3.90
C ASP A 737 11.64 70.25 -2.67
N ASN A 738 12.88 70.51 -2.95
CA ASN A 738 13.85 71.39 -2.27
C ASN A 738 14.16 71.15 -0.79
#